data_b9c37686d0498eb1a3e16bcbcb5a381c
#
_entry.id   b9c37686d0498eb1a3e16bcbcb5a381c
#
_cell.length_a   1.000
_cell.length_b   1.000
_cell.length_c   1.000
_cell.angle_alpha   90.00
_cell.angle_beta   90.00
_cell.angle_gamma   90.00
#
_symmetry.space_group_name_H-M   'P 1'
#
loop_
_entity.id
_entity.type
_entity.pdbx_description
1 polymer ?
#
loop_
_entity_poly.entity_id
_entity_poly.type
_entity_poly.pdbx_seq_one_letter_code
_entity_poly.pdbx_strand_id
1 'polypeptide(L)'
;MYFLGVRRHYAAESGGTGGAEAEIIPFEPEPGNTGVEKKSLIMKKMFFTLASAALGCAGAWAAEGATEATVADSSIINLRSVEVLANRATASTPVAFTDVRKDALEKANDSRDMPYLLGMTPSLLATSDAGAGMGYTSIRLRGSDASRINITANGVPVNDAESHRVYWVNMPDIASSVRSVQIQRGAGTSANGAGAFGGSVNLLTDAPSFDPYAEFAGSYGMYNTNKEILRVGSGLLGGHWSADARISHAGSDGYIDRAFSKLWSYFGQVAYVNGPTSLRLLAFGGKEQTYMAWDYASREQMEKYGRRYNPCGEYTDSEGRTAYYPNQTDNYRQHNFQLHWGQAFGSEWHLNVALHYTKGDGYYEQYKVRRSLVEYGLRPFTLDGGETVTKSDLITDKSLDNGFGGGIFALRWRHGRVDATLGGSLNNYRGHHFGTVEWVRTYTNPLDPSQEFYRHLGTKLDGNIYARATVDAGRGFNAFADLQWRGIRYKIHGTSDSYDYAASAPQMLDIRRTYSFFNPKVGLSWASRDRRHRAFASWSVAHKEPTHDNFTDASPGRLPEAERMFDYELGYTFAIPLLTAGVNLYMMDYRNQLVVTGELSDTGNPMSVNVPDSYRMGIELQAALRPADWFDWQINATLSRNRIKDFTEYIYNDDGTDPIRVNCGDTPIAFSPGFTLNNAFNFRWRGLDASLESHYVGKQYMTNSRVEELTLKHYFFSDLRLGWTFRNLLRLKELRVGVAVYNIFNAKYENNGYAGSGYYTDSDGQKVVYRYSGYAAQAPAHVMASVNIRF
;
A
#
# COMPACT_ATOMS: atom_id res chain seq x y z
N MET A 1 3.48 13.96 -29.48
CA MET A 1 4.44 13.39 -28.50
C MET A 1 4.41 14.26 -27.28
N TYR A 2 3.53 14.01 -26.35
CA TYR A 2 3.32 14.95 -25.25
C TYR A 2 3.57 14.25 -23.92
N PHE A 3 4.62 14.71 -23.26
CA PHE A 3 4.72 14.55 -21.81
C PHE A 3 3.82 15.62 -21.19
N LEU A 4 2.67 15.24 -20.67
CA LEU A 4 1.88 16.12 -19.82
C LEU A 4 2.47 16.07 -18.40
N GLY A 5 3.59 16.79 -18.25
CA GLY A 5 4.03 17.22 -16.93
C GLY A 5 2.99 18.19 -16.35
N VAL A 6 2.87 18.20 -15.04
CA VAL A 6 2.06 19.17 -14.30
C VAL A 6 2.52 20.58 -14.69
N ARG A 7 1.80 21.23 -15.58
CA ARG A 7 2.11 22.62 -16.00
C ARG A 7 1.60 23.56 -14.92
N ARG A 8 2.51 24.10 -14.15
CA ARG A 8 2.26 25.33 -13.40
C ARG A 8 2.77 26.52 -14.23
N HIS A 9 1.83 27.29 -14.80
CA HIS A 9 2.16 28.57 -15.40
C HIS A 9 2.49 29.58 -14.30
N TYR A 10 3.70 30.09 -14.31
CA TYR A 10 4.00 31.42 -13.77
C TYR A 10 3.47 32.43 -14.78
N ALA A 11 2.41 33.16 -14.43
CA ALA A 11 1.92 34.27 -15.21
C ALA A 11 2.87 35.46 -15.04
N ALA A 12 3.51 35.89 -16.16
CA ALA A 12 4.06 37.22 -16.26
C ALA A 12 2.90 38.18 -16.60
N GLU A 13 2.74 39.22 -15.81
CA GLU A 13 1.74 40.28 -16.01
C GLU A 13 2.01 41.02 -17.31
N SER A 14 0.99 41.09 -18.17
CA SER A 14 0.84 42.21 -19.11
C SER A 14 -0.65 42.54 -19.23
N GLY A 15 -0.99 43.77 -18.85
CA GLY A 15 -2.34 44.28 -18.80
C GLY A 15 -2.98 44.50 -20.18
N GLY A 16 -4.29 44.38 -20.22
CA GLY A 16 -5.14 44.73 -21.35
C GLY A 16 -6.60 44.69 -20.96
N THR A 17 -7.18 45.86 -20.77
CA THR A 17 -8.59 46.12 -20.47
C THR A 17 -9.48 45.86 -21.69
N GLY A 18 -10.60 45.18 -21.52
CA GLY A 18 -11.66 45.10 -22.48
C GLY A 18 -12.82 44.22 -22.01
N GLY A 19 -13.87 44.85 -21.48
CA GLY A 19 -15.04 44.15 -20.96
C GLY A 19 -15.97 43.65 -22.03
N ALA A 20 -16.50 42.45 -21.87
CA ALA A 20 -17.78 41.99 -22.38
C ALA A 20 -18.42 41.15 -21.29
N GLU A 21 -19.56 41.59 -20.78
CA GLU A 21 -20.36 40.83 -19.84
C GLU A 21 -20.98 39.62 -20.54
N ALA A 22 -20.43 38.44 -20.26
CA ALA A 22 -21.10 37.21 -20.53
C ALA A 22 -21.90 36.83 -19.27
N GLU A 23 -23.16 36.49 -19.42
CA GLU A 23 -24.03 36.04 -18.35
C GLU A 23 -23.42 34.73 -17.73
N ILE A 24 -22.78 34.91 -16.58
CA ILE A 24 -22.22 33.82 -15.79
C ILE A 24 -23.39 33.25 -15.00
N ILE A 25 -23.80 32.03 -15.32
CA ILE A 25 -24.65 31.25 -14.43
C ILE A 25 -23.79 30.92 -13.20
N PRO A 26 -24.05 31.49 -12.02
CA PRO A 26 -23.28 31.19 -10.85
C PRO A 26 -23.58 29.74 -10.44
N PHE A 27 -22.53 28.97 -10.26
CA PHE A 27 -22.61 27.73 -9.49
C PHE A 27 -22.82 28.14 -8.02
N GLU A 28 -24.08 28.19 -7.59
CA GLU A 28 -24.40 28.14 -6.17
C GLU A 28 -24.20 26.69 -5.75
N PRO A 29 -23.22 26.40 -4.86
CA PRO A 29 -23.18 25.09 -4.21
C PRO A 29 -24.51 24.94 -3.48
N GLU A 30 -25.26 23.89 -3.78
CA GLU A 30 -26.46 23.57 -2.97
C GLU A 30 -26.07 23.67 -1.49
N PRO A 31 -26.86 24.32 -0.65
CA PRO A 31 -26.56 24.53 0.75
C PRO A 31 -26.33 23.15 1.37
N GLY A 32 -25.15 22.99 1.97
CA GLY A 32 -24.58 21.71 2.44
C GLY A 32 -25.64 20.78 2.97
N ASN A 33 -25.66 19.61 2.38
CA ASN A 33 -26.62 18.53 2.60
C ASN A 33 -26.79 18.26 4.10
N THR A 34 -27.70 18.96 4.77
CA THR A 34 -28.10 18.72 6.18
C THR A 34 -28.56 17.26 6.40
N GLY A 35 -28.76 16.51 5.31
CA GLY A 35 -29.00 15.09 5.31
C GLY A 35 -27.78 14.24 5.70
N VAL A 36 -26.55 14.71 5.44
CA VAL A 36 -25.31 13.97 5.78
C VAL A 36 -25.04 14.05 7.27
N GLU A 37 -25.22 15.24 7.88
CA GLU A 37 -25.09 15.37 9.34
C GLU A 37 -26.20 14.62 10.09
N LYS A 38 -27.45 14.66 9.60
CA LYS A 38 -28.54 13.84 10.14
C LYS A 38 -28.30 12.34 9.95
N LYS A 39 -27.76 11.90 8.81
CA LYS A 39 -27.39 10.49 8.58
C LYS A 39 -26.22 10.07 9.48
N SER A 40 -25.21 10.94 9.67
CA SER A 40 -24.11 10.70 10.60
C SER A 40 -24.61 10.57 12.05
N LEU A 41 -25.52 11.43 12.47
CA LEU A 41 -26.10 11.39 13.82
C LEU A 41 -27.03 10.17 14.01
N ILE A 42 -27.79 9.78 12.99
CA ILE A 42 -28.63 8.58 13.00
C ILE A 42 -27.75 7.32 13.00
N MET A 43 -26.68 7.28 12.21
CA MET A 43 -25.73 6.16 12.22
C MET A 43 -24.95 6.07 13.54
N LYS A 44 -24.52 7.20 14.12
CA LYS A 44 -23.94 7.21 15.47
C LYS A 44 -24.94 6.67 16.52
N LYS A 45 -26.21 7.04 16.44
CA LYS A 45 -27.25 6.49 17.30
C LYS A 45 -27.54 5.01 17.03
N MET A 46 -27.59 4.59 15.77
CA MET A 46 -27.72 3.17 15.40
C MET A 46 -26.51 2.33 15.88
N PHE A 47 -25.29 2.87 15.77
CA PHE A 47 -24.09 2.20 16.25
C PHE A 47 -24.11 2.03 17.77
N PHE A 48 -24.52 3.06 18.52
CA PHE A 48 -24.72 2.98 19.96
C PHE A 48 -25.86 2.01 20.34
N THR A 49 -26.93 1.98 19.56
CA THR A 49 -28.08 1.08 19.80
C THR A 49 -27.71 -0.38 19.45
N LEU A 50 -26.93 -0.61 18.40
CA LEU A 50 -26.41 -1.94 18.06
C LEU A 50 -25.36 -2.43 19.08
N ALA A 51 -24.48 -1.54 19.56
CA ALA A 51 -23.55 -1.84 20.65
C ALA A 51 -24.30 -2.18 21.94
N SER A 52 -25.38 -1.43 22.26
CA SER A 52 -26.23 -1.70 23.42
C SER A 52 -27.04 -2.99 23.27
N ALA A 53 -27.49 -3.32 22.05
CA ALA A 53 -28.19 -4.58 21.76
C ALA A 53 -27.22 -5.78 21.81
N ALA A 54 -25.96 -5.63 21.32
CA ALA A 54 -24.95 -6.66 21.46
C ALA A 54 -24.56 -6.90 22.93
N LEU A 55 -24.52 -5.85 23.75
CA LEU A 55 -24.35 -5.92 25.21
C LEU A 55 -25.53 -6.65 25.89
N GLY A 56 -26.76 -6.44 25.42
CA GLY A 56 -27.95 -7.13 25.89
C GLY A 56 -27.98 -8.61 25.53
N CYS A 57 -27.58 -8.96 24.31
CA CYS A 57 -27.54 -10.37 23.86
C CYS A 57 -26.42 -11.17 24.53
N ALA A 58 -25.24 -10.57 24.79
CA ALA A 58 -24.14 -11.23 25.49
C ALA A 58 -24.54 -11.56 26.98
N GLY A 59 -25.37 -10.73 27.59
CA GLY A 59 -25.89 -10.99 28.93
C GLY A 59 -26.94 -12.10 29.01
N ALA A 60 -27.69 -12.35 27.94
CA ALA A 60 -28.72 -13.39 27.88
C ALA A 60 -28.18 -14.80 27.57
N TRP A 61 -27.01 -14.90 26.90
CA TRP A 61 -26.39 -16.21 26.56
C TRP A 61 -25.47 -16.76 27.64
N ALA A 62 -25.07 -15.94 28.64
CA ALA A 62 -24.19 -16.36 29.73
C ALA A 62 -24.93 -17.09 30.87
N ALA A 63 -26.26 -17.27 30.77
CA ALA A 63 -27.08 -17.80 31.85
C ALA A 63 -27.49 -19.28 31.72
N GLU A 64 -27.12 -19.99 30.66
CA GLU A 64 -27.37 -21.44 30.57
C GLU A 64 -26.07 -22.22 30.65
N GLY A 65 -25.90 -22.82 31.82
CA GLY A 65 -25.12 -24.00 32.19
C GLY A 65 -23.87 -24.39 31.42
N ALA A 66 -22.73 -23.84 31.83
CA ALA A 66 -21.45 -24.42 31.49
C ALA A 66 -21.25 -25.73 32.24
N THR A 67 -21.63 -26.85 31.64
CA THR A 67 -21.01 -28.15 31.96
C THR A 67 -19.60 -28.09 31.35
N GLU A 68 -18.58 -28.12 32.21
CA GLU A 68 -17.19 -28.33 31.84
C GLU A 68 -17.05 -29.65 31.07
N ALA A 69 -17.15 -29.55 29.75
CA ALA A 69 -16.63 -30.60 28.89
C ALA A 69 -15.12 -30.34 28.75
N THR A 70 -14.32 -31.11 29.44
CA THR A 70 -12.89 -31.28 29.16
C THR A 70 -12.72 -31.76 27.73
N VAL A 71 -12.70 -30.82 26.77
CA VAL A 71 -12.32 -31.09 25.38
C VAL A 71 -10.82 -31.28 25.38
N ALA A 72 -10.42 -32.53 25.16
CA ALA A 72 -9.01 -32.90 25.11
C ALA A 72 -8.23 -31.99 24.16
N ASP A 73 -7.08 -31.52 24.61
CA ASP A 73 -6.09 -30.63 23.99
C ASP A 73 -5.60 -31.11 22.59
N SER A 74 -5.98 -32.30 22.14
CA SER A 74 -5.65 -32.89 20.86
C SER A 74 -6.33 -32.25 19.64
N SER A 75 -7.50 -31.62 19.81
CA SER A 75 -8.22 -30.96 18.69
C SER A 75 -7.63 -29.61 18.31
N ILE A 76 -7.04 -28.89 19.27
CA ILE A 76 -6.36 -27.62 19.05
C ILE A 76 -5.05 -27.79 18.27
N ILE A 77 -4.37 -28.93 18.50
CA ILE A 77 -3.11 -29.27 17.82
C ILE A 77 -3.35 -29.58 16.34
N ASN A 78 -4.47 -30.21 15.99
CA ASN A 78 -4.79 -30.56 14.60
C ASN A 78 -5.15 -29.34 13.73
N LEU A 79 -5.78 -28.30 14.26
CA LEU A 79 -6.08 -27.07 13.51
C LEU A 79 -4.84 -26.32 13.07
N ARG A 80 -3.81 -26.21 13.91
CA ARG A 80 -2.53 -25.61 13.56
C ARG A 80 -1.80 -26.37 12.46
N SER A 81 -2.03 -27.68 12.32
CA SER A 81 -1.38 -28.50 11.31
C SER A 81 -2.03 -28.41 9.93
N VAL A 82 -3.32 -28.06 9.83
CA VAL A 82 -4.07 -27.97 8.56
C VAL A 82 -3.88 -26.59 7.89
N GLU A 83 -3.61 -25.54 8.65
CA GLU A 83 -3.42 -24.18 8.15
C GLU A 83 -1.93 -23.88 7.83
N VAL A 84 -1.28 -24.77 7.08
CA VAL A 84 0.11 -24.54 6.63
C VAL A 84 0.09 -23.64 5.42
N LEU A 85 0.36 -22.35 5.63
CA LEU A 85 0.55 -21.40 4.54
C LEU A 85 1.90 -21.65 3.86
N ALA A 86 1.85 -22.15 2.64
CA ALA A 86 3.03 -22.47 1.85
C ALA A 86 3.95 -21.28 1.60
N ASN A 87 3.43 -20.06 1.71
CA ASN A 87 4.16 -18.81 1.43
C ASN A 87 4.97 -18.25 2.61
N ARG A 88 4.79 -18.78 3.84
CA ARG A 88 5.58 -18.29 4.99
C ARG A 88 6.92 -19.00 5.10
N ALA A 89 7.96 -18.20 5.32
CA ALA A 89 9.30 -18.71 5.63
C ALA A 89 9.35 -19.28 7.05
N THR A 90 10.16 -20.30 7.22
CA THR A 90 10.47 -20.93 8.51
C THR A 90 11.95 -20.79 8.84
N ALA A 91 12.37 -21.25 10.00
CA ALA A 91 13.77 -21.21 10.40
C ALA A 91 14.72 -22.01 9.49
N SER A 92 14.21 -22.96 8.71
CA SER A 92 14.96 -23.73 7.70
C SER A 92 14.93 -23.11 6.31
N THR A 93 14.10 -22.10 6.07
CA THR A 93 14.02 -21.39 4.79
C THR A 93 15.15 -20.35 4.73
N PRO A 94 16.04 -20.38 3.72
CA PRO A 94 17.20 -19.47 3.64
C PRO A 94 16.81 -18.12 3.06
N VAL A 95 15.98 -17.37 3.76
CA VAL A 95 15.54 -15.99 3.40
C VAL A 95 15.52 -15.11 4.64
N ALA A 96 15.77 -13.83 4.46
CA ALA A 96 15.62 -12.83 5.52
C ALA A 96 14.14 -12.50 5.74
N PHE A 97 13.63 -12.67 6.95
CA PHE A 97 12.25 -12.33 7.27
C PHE A 97 12.08 -11.73 8.67
N THR A 98 10.96 -11.06 8.88
CA THR A 98 10.51 -10.49 10.15
C THR A 98 9.05 -10.88 10.37
N ASP A 99 8.72 -11.34 11.57
CA ASP A 99 7.35 -11.64 11.99
C ASP A 99 6.84 -10.56 12.94
N VAL A 100 5.71 -9.94 12.61
CA VAL A 100 4.96 -9.03 13.48
C VAL A 100 3.73 -9.76 13.98
N ARG A 101 3.61 -9.89 15.31
CA ARG A 101 2.55 -10.67 15.97
C ARG A 101 1.34 -9.80 16.30
N LYS A 102 0.23 -10.45 16.59
CA LYS A 102 -1.05 -9.82 16.91
C LYS A 102 -0.95 -8.82 18.06
N ASP A 103 -0.27 -9.15 19.14
CA ASP A 103 -0.11 -8.29 20.31
C ASP A 103 0.61 -6.97 20.00
N ALA A 104 1.57 -6.99 19.08
CA ALA A 104 2.26 -5.79 18.61
C ALA A 104 1.35 -4.97 17.67
N LEU A 105 0.63 -5.65 16.76
CA LEU A 105 -0.33 -4.99 15.87
C LEU A 105 -1.44 -4.30 16.64
N GLU A 106 -2.11 -4.98 17.58
CA GLU A 106 -3.23 -4.43 18.37
C GLU A 106 -2.82 -3.21 19.19
N LYS A 107 -1.60 -3.20 19.76
CA LYS A 107 -1.10 -2.08 20.55
C LYS A 107 -0.81 -0.83 19.72
N ALA A 108 -0.46 -1.01 18.44
CA ALA A 108 -0.14 0.06 17.52
C ALA A 108 -1.31 0.48 16.62
N ASN A 109 -2.42 -0.29 16.59
CA ASN A 109 -3.54 -0.10 15.68
C ASN A 109 -4.61 0.86 16.24
N ASP A 110 -4.18 2.06 16.62
CA ASP A 110 -5.06 3.11 17.15
C ASP A 110 -5.66 4.01 16.07
N SER A 111 -4.89 4.37 15.01
CA SER A 111 -5.37 5.27 13.95
C SER A 111 -4.65 5.11 12.61
N ARG A 112 -3.37 4.70 12.64
CA ARG A 112 -2.54 4.65 11.44
C ARG A 112 -2.74 3.36 10.64
N ASP A 113 -2.53 3.45 9.33
CA ASP A 113 -2.65 2.33 8.41
C ASP A 113 -1.52 1.29 8.58
N MET A 114 -1.73 0.10 8.00
CA MET A 114 -0.80 -1.04 8.07
C MET A 114 0.68 -0.68 7.81
N PRO A 115 1.07 0.16 6.84
CA PRO A 115 2.47 0.55 6.62
C PRO A 115 3.20 1.03 7.88
N TYR A 116 2.53 1.83 8.69
CA TYR A 116 3.13 2.38 9.93
C TYR A 116 3.26 1.34 11.04
N LEU A 117 2.36 0.35 11.08
CA LEU A 117 2.42 -0.75 12.05
C LEU A 117 3.60 -1.70 11.80
N LEU A 118 4.17 -1.64 10.59
CA LEU A 118 5.32 -2.45 10.17
C LEU A 118 6.66 -1.70 10.29
N GLY A 119 6.67 -0.47 10.81
CA GLY A 119 7.80 0.47 10.81
C GLY A 119 9.07 -0.05 11.51
N MET A 120 8.95 -0.99 12.47
CA MET A 120 10.11 -1.62 13.12
C MET A 120 10.78 -2.73 12.28
N THR A 121 10.32 -2.97 11.04
CA THR A 121 10.97 -3.91 10.11
C THR A 121 12.24 -3.28 9.53
N PRO A 122 13.39 -3.97 9.50
CA PRO A 122 14.61 -3.47 8.85
C PRO A 122 14.36 -3.09 7.39
N SER A 123 14.91 -1.97 6.95
CA SER A 123 14.83 -1.44 5.58
C SER A 123 13.42 -1.08 5.10
N LEU A 124 12.39 -1.10 5.95
CA LEU A 124 11.03 -0.71 5.60
C LEU A 124 10.82 0.77 5.93
N LEU A 125 10.26 1.51 4.98
CA LEU A 125 9.83 2.90 5.13
C LEU A 125 8.34 3.00 4.82
N ALA A 126 7.61 3.76 5.65
CA ALA A 126 6.22 4.12 5.43
C ALA A 126 6.11 5.58 5.00
N THR A 127 5.17 5.88 4.10
CA THR A 127 4.86 7.24 3.64
C THR A 127 3.37 7.53 3.79
N SER A 128 3.01 8.82 3.92
CA SER A 128 1.62 9.28 3.99
C SER A 128 1.46 10.61 3.28
N ASP A 129 0.48 10.70 2.39
CA ASP A 129 0.18 11.92 1.63
C ASP A 129 -0.61 12.92 2.48
N ALA A 130 -1.56 12.45 3.30
CA ALA A 130 -2.30 13.27 4.26
C ALA A 130 -1.49 13.69 5.50
N GLY A 131 -0.28 13.15 5.68
CA GLY A 131 0.69 13.55 6.69
C GLY A 131 0.47 13.00 8.11
N ALA A 132 -0.67 12.35 8.40
CA ALA A 132 -1.00 11.82 9.73
C ALA A 132 -1.03 10.27 9.79
N GLY A 133 -0.70 9.58 8.70
CA GLY A 133 -0.59 8.12 8.65
C GLY A 133 -1.89 7.37 8.39
N MET A 134 -2.99 8.06 8.02
CA MET A 134 -4.25 7.49 7.55
C MET A 134 -4.54 7.97 6.12
N GLY A 135 -5.22 7.16 5.32
CA GLY A 135 -5.59 7.46 3.94
C GLY A 135 -4.60 6.89 2.93
N TYR A 136 -4.08 7.71 2.02
CA TYR A 136 -3.06 7.26 1.08
C TYR A 136 -1.72 7.09 1.78
N THR A 137 -1.39 5.82 2.05
CA THR A 137 -0.15 5.38 2.68
C THR A 137 0.53 4.32 1.84
N SER A 138 1.86 4.25 1.89
CA SER A 138 2.62 3.31 1.07
C SER A 138 3.83 2.78 1.84
N ILE A 139 4.45 1.70 1.31
CA ILE A 139 5.68 1.11 1.83
C ILE A 139 6.78 1.09 0.77
N ARG A 140 8.02 1.23 1.24
CA ARG A 140 9.24 0.91 0.49
C ARG A 140 10.05 -0.10 1.29
N LEU A 141 10.67 -1.06 0.61
CA LEU A 141 11.49 -2.09 1.25
C LEU A 141 12.84 -2.20 0.53
N ARG A 142 13.96 -2.01 1.25
CA ARG A 142 15.30 -1.89 0.65
C ARG A 142 15.36 -0.87 -0.50
N GLY A 143 14.57 0.22 -0.39
CA GLY A 143 14.42 1.23 -1.44
C GLY A 143 13.56 0.79 -2.65
N SER A 144 13.08 -0.45 -2.70
CA SER A 144 12.09 -0.88 -3.71
C SER A 144 10.74 -0.28 -3.40
N ASP A 145 10.05 0.22 -4.41
CA ASP A 145 8.71 0.81 -4.29
C ASP A 145 7.61 -0.26 -4.12
N ALA A 146 6.40 0.19 -3.80
CA ALA A 146 5.26 -0.67 -3.50
C ALA A 146 4.87 -1.63 -4.64
N SER A 147 5.14 -1.28 -5.92
CA SER A 147 4.83 -2.14 -7.06
C SER A 147 5.72 -3.39 -7.15
N ARG A 148 6.80 -3.43 -6.37
CA ARG A 148 7.77 -4.54 -6.27
C ARG A 148 7.62 -5.36 -5.01
N ILE A 149 6.64 -5.05 -4.18
CA ILE A 149 6.37 -5.74 -2.93
C ILE A 149 5.07 -6.52 -3.08
N ASN A 150 5.19 -7.84 -3.06
CA ASN A 150 4.02 -8.71 -3.11
C ASN A 150 3.33 -8.76 -1.75
N ILE A 151 2.02 -8.58 -1.73
CA ILE A 151 1.21 -8.63 -0.51
C ILE A 151 0.17 -9.72 -0.67
N THR A 152 0.07 -10.60 0.32
CA THR A 152 -0.93 -11.67 0.34
C THR A 152 -1.77 -11.60 1.61
N ALA A 153 -3.04 -11.94 1.51
CA ALA A 153 -3.91 -12.26 2.64
C ALA A 153 -4.24 -13.74 2.60
N ASN A 154 -3.79 -14.51 3.61
CA ASN A 154 -3.92 -15.98 3.69
C ASN A 154 -3.34 -16.71 2.46
N GLY A 155 -2.26 -16.20 1.87
CA GLY A 155 -1.64 -16.75 0.66
C GLY A 155 -2.28 -16.30 -0.67
N VAL A 156 -3.41 -15.62 -0.65
CA VAL A 156 -4.06 -15.04 -1.83
C VAL A 156 -3.46 -13.66 -2.12
N PRO A 157 -3.00 -13.35 -3.35
CA PRO A 157 -2.52 -12.03 -3.72
C PRO A 157 -3.61 -10.98 -3.57
N VAL A 158 -3.27 -9.82 -2.97
CA VAL A 158 -4.17 -8.66 -2.84
C VAL A 158 -3.62 -7.41 -3.53
N ASN A 159 -2.46 -7.52 -4.19
CA ASN A 159 -2.00 -6.46 -5.08
C ASN A 159 -2.98 -6.33 -6.25
N ASP A 160 -3.27 -5.10 -6.63
CA ASP A 160 -3.92 -4.82 -7.89
C ASP A 160 -3.10 -5.37 -9.07
N ALA A 161 -3.75 -6.02 -10.02
CA ALA A 161 -3.07 -6.77 -11.07
C ALA A 161 -2.43 -5.88 -12.15
N GLU A 162 -2.83 -4.62 -12.26
CA GLU A 162 -2.33 -3.64 -13.23
C GLU A 162 -1.23 -2.77 -12.63
N SER A 163 -1.47 -2.11 -11.50
CA SER A 163 -0.49 -1.26 -10.82
C SER A 163 0.55 -2.04 -10.03
N HIS A 164 0.31 -3.31 -9.73
CA HIS A 164 1.08 -4.19 -8.85
C HIS A 164 1.23 -3.67 -7.41
N ARG A 165 0.38 -2.74 -6.98
CA ARG A 165 0.39 -2.12 -5.65
C ARG A 165 -0.76 -2.60 -4.80
N VAL A 166 -0.64 -2.39 -3.50
CA VAL A 166 -1.78 -2.41 -2.59
C VAL A 166 -2.04 -0.97 -2.16
N TYR A 167 -3.24 -0.51 -2.41
CA TYR A 167 -3.77 0.72 -1.84
C TYR A 167 -4.42 0.34 -0.51
N TRP A 168 -3.74 0.68 0.60
CA TRP A 168 -4.19 0.29 1.94
C TRP A 168 -5.54 0.90 2.29
N VAL A 169 -5.83 2.04 1.70
CA VAL A 169 -7.12 2.74 1.82
C VAL A 169 -8.28 1.89 1.27
N ASN A 170 -8.05 1.00 0.30
CA ASN A 170 -9.07 0.08 -0.26
C ASN A 170 -9.33 -1.14 0.63
N MET A 171 -8.48 -1.38 1.62
CA MET A 171 -8.66 -2.40 2.66
C MET A 171 -8.57 -1.75 4.05
N PRO A 172 -9.47 -0.80 4.37
CA PRO A 172 -9.37 -0.02 5.61
C PRO A 172 -9.39 -0.94 6.81
N ASP A 173 -8.58 -0.60 7.82
CA ASP A 173 -8.52 -1.32 9.08
C ASP A 173 -8.33 -2.85 8.96
N ILE A 174 -7.70 -3.33 7.89
CA ILE A 174 -7.39 -4.76 7.74
C ILE A 174 -6.56 -5.29 8.92
N ALA A 175 -5.74 -4.42 9.54
CA ALA A 175 -4.91 -4.74 10.70
C ALA A 175 -5.72 -5.31 11.87
N SER A 176 -6.96 -4.86 12.07
CA SER A 176 -7.86 -5.36 13.11
C SER A 176 -8.33 -6.80 12.89
N SER A 177 -8.13 -7.36 11.71
CA SER A 177 -8.48 -8.75 11.37
C SER A 177 -7.25 -9.61 11.06
N VAL A 178 -6.04 -9.12 11.36
CA VAL A 178 -4.77 -9.82 11.10
C VAL A 178 -4.14 -10.30 12.40
N ARG A 179 -3.86 -11.62 12.50
CA ARG A 179 -3.18 -12.21 13.66
C ARG A 179 -1.66 -12.15 13.58
N SER A 180 -1.10 -12.05 12.37
CA SER A 180 0.34 -11.88 12.17
C SER A 180 0.67 -11.44 10.76
N VAL A 181 1.77 -10.69 10.64
CA VAL A 181 2.35 -10.29 9.37
C VAL A 181 3.77 -10.83 9.30
N GLN A 182 4.12 -11.50 8.19
CA GLN A 182 5.49 -11.87 7.91
C GLN A 182 5.99 -11.07 6.72
N ILE A 183 7.07 -10.33 6.91
CA ILE A 183 7.75 -9.57 5.87
C ILE A 183 9.00 -10.33 5.45
N GLN A 184 9.03 -10.83 4.20
CA GLN A 184 10.22 -11.42 3.59
C GLN A 184 10.90 -10.36 2.73
N ARG A 185 12.20 -10.21 2.88
CA ARG A 185 13.01 -9.24 2.13
C ARG A 185 13.73 -9.93 0.97
N GLY A 186 13.89 -9.23 -0.17
CA GLY A 186 14.42 -9.81 -1.41
C GLY A 186 13.40 -10.62 -2.18
N ALA A 187 13.85 -11.55 -3.03
CA ALA A 187 13.00 -12.33 -3.93
C ALA A 187 12.00 -13.27 -3.24
N GLY A 188 12.16 -13.52 -1.95
CA GLY A 188 11.28 -14.40 -1.17
C GLY A 188 11.14 -15.81 -1.75
N THR A 189 10.11 -16.55 -1.30
CA THR A 189 9.79 -17.89 -1.83
C THR A 189 8.80 -17.82 -3.00
N SER A 190 8.79 -18.81 -3.89
CA SER A 190 7.88 -18.87 -5.06
C SER A 190 6.41 -18.95 -4.68
N ALA A 191 6.10 -19.47 -3.49
CA ALA A 191 4.74 -19.52 -2.96
C ALA A 191 4.15 -18.16 -2.61
N ASN A 192 4.95 -17.06 -2.57
CA ASN A 192 4.46 -15.71 -2.41
C ASN A 192 3.74 -15.19 -3.67
N GLY A 193 3.81 -15.88 -4.80
CA GLY A 193 3.15 -15.50 -6.03
C GLY A 193 3.98 -14.59 -6.92
N ALA A 194 3.30 -13.94 -7.82
CA ALA A 194 3.84 -13.29 -8.99
C ALA A 194 4.69 -12.04 -8.72
N GLY A 195 4.39 -11.28 -7.68
CA GLY A 195 4.98 -9.97 -7.41
C GLY A 195 6.17 -9.97 -6.44
N ALA A 196 6.65 -11.12 -5.98
CA ALA A 196 7.76 -11.22 -5.03
C ALA A 196 9.10 -10.89 -5.71
N PHE A 197 9.36 -9.60 -5.92
CA PHE A 197 10.54 -9.10 -6.59
C PHE A 197 11.47 -8.32 -5.65
N GLY A 198 10.96 -7.31 -4.93
CA GLY A 198 11.71 -6.56 -3.92
C GLY A 198 11.46 -7.02 -2.48
N GLY A 199 10.34 -7.71 -2.26
CA GLY A 199 9.93 -8.28 -0.98
C GLY A 199 8.51 -8.82 -1.00
N SER A 200 8.09 -9.43 0.12
CA SER A 200 6.74 -9.94 0.30
C SER A 200 6.21 -9.64 1.70
N VAL A 201 4.95 -9.26 1.80
CA VAL A 201 4.22 -9.05 3.06
C VAL A 201 3.07 -10.05 3.12
N ASN A 202 3.15 -11.00 4.04
CA ASN A 202 2.20 -12.10 4.16
C ASN A 202 1.30 -11.87 5.37
N LEU A 203 0.09 -11.36 5.13
CA LEU A 203 -0.94 -11.15 6.13
C LEU A 203 -1.63 -12.49 6.42
N LEU A 204 -1.71 -12.83 7.69
CA LEU A 204 -2.49 -13.96 8.15
C LEU A 204 -3.64 -13.44 8.99
N THR A 205 -4.86 -13.62 8.49
CA THR A 205 -6.05 -13.12 9.19
C THR A 205 -6.34 -13.95 10.45
N ASP A 206 -7.19 -13.44 11.34
CA ASP A 206 -7.56 -14.11 12.57
C ASP A 206 -8.05 -15.54 12.30
N ALA A 207 -7.65 -16.47 13.15
CA ALA A 207 -8.19 -17.81 13.14
C ALA A 207 -9.67 -17.80 13.54
N PRO A 208 -10.45 -18.81 13.14
CA PRO A 208 -11.80 -19.01 13.66
C PRO A 208 -11.81 -19.02 15.19
N SER A 209 -12.80 -18.38 15.80
CA SER A 209 -12.94 -18.32 17.25
C SER A 209 -13.40 -19.66 17.83
N PHE A 210 -12.79 -20.10 18.94
CA PHE A 210 -13.22 -21.28 19.69
C PHE A 210 -14.17 -20.91 20.81
N ASP A 211 -13.94 -19.75 21.44
CA ASP A 211 -14.79 -19.20 22.49
C ASP A 211 -15.62 -18.05 21.94
N PRO A 212 -16.88 -17.89 22.38
CA PRO A 212 -17.67 -16.73 21.99
C PRO A 212 -17.06 -15.45 22.59
N TYR A 213 -17.07 -14.38 21.80
CA TYR A 213 -16.59 -13.08 22.25
C TYR A 213 -17.34 -11.92 21.59
N ALA A 214 -17.35 -10.81 22.27
CA ALA A 214 -17.67 -9.51 21.72
C ALA A 214 -16.58 -8.53 22.14
N GLU A 215 -16.17 -7.66 21.22
CA GLU A 215 -15.12 -6.67 21.44
C GLU A 215 -15.52 -5.36 20.79
N PHE A 216 -15.33 -4.28 21.53
CA PHE A 216 -15.42 -2.91 21.02
C PHE A 216 -14.07 -2.23 21.20
N ALA A 217 -13.58 -1.59 20.15
CA ALA A 217 -12.40 -0.72 20.23
C ALA A 217 -12.73 0.64 19.62
N GLY A 218 -12.26 1.71 20.25
CA GLY A 218 -12.43 3.06 19.78
C GLY A 218 -11.19 3.90 20.02
N SER A 219 -10.91 4.84 19.12
CA SER A 219 -9.86 5.84 19.30
C SER A 219 -10.30 7.20 18.79
N TYR A 220 -9.75 8.25 19.38
CA TYR A 220 -10.01 9.63 18.98
C TYR A 220 -8.79 10.51 19.27
N GLY A 221 -8.51 11.49 18.43
CA GLY A 221 -7.39 12.38 18.62
C GLY A 221 -7.35 13.60 17.69
N MET A 222 -6.16 14.16 17.56
CA MET A 222 -5.95 15.37 16.75
C MET A 222 -6.30 15.12 15.27
N TYR A 223 -6.55 16.19 14.55
CA TYR A 223 -7.04 16.20 13.15
C TYR A 223 -8.37 15.45 13.00
N ASN A 224 -9.23 15.50 14.06
CA ASN A 224 -10.52 14.80 14.11
C ASN A 224 -10.38 13.31 13.75
N THR A 225 -9.19 12.75 13.99
CA THR A 225 -8.91 11.35 13.68
C THR A 225 -9.66 10.46 14.65
N ASN A 226 -10.47 9.56 14.12
CA ASN A 226 -11.30 8.64 14.90
C ASN A 226 -11.32 7.27 14.24
N LYS A 227 -11.59 6.24 15.08
CA LYS A 227 -11.75 4.87 14.63
C LYS A 227 -12.64 4.12 15.61
N GLU A 228 -13.64 3.42 15.11
CA GLU A 228 -14.56 2.59 15.87
C GLU A 228 -14.61 1.19 15.25
N ILE A 229 -14.51 0.16 16.09
CA ILE A 229 -14.46 -1.25 15.69
C ILE A 229 -15.41 -2.05 16.57
N LEU A 230 -16.25 -2.86 15.94
CA LEU A 230 -17.03 -3.89 16.63
C LEU A 230 -16.65 -5.25 16.04
N ARG A 231 -16.30 -6.20 16.92
CA ARG A 231 -15.96 -7.58 16.56
C ARG A 231 -16.79 -8.55 17.39
N VAL A 232 -17.27 -9.59 16.74
CA VAL A 232 -18.03 -10.66 17.40
C VAL A 232 -17.60 -12.01 16.85
N GLY A 233 -17.61 -13.02 17.70
CA GLY A 233 -17.36 -14.40 17.32
C GLY A 233 -18.27 -15.34 18.04
N SER A 234 -18.75 -16.36 17.33
CA SER A 234 -19.72 -17.35 17.88
C SER A 234 -19.07 -18.37 18.83
N GLY A 235 -17.74 -18.49 18.78
CA GLY A 235 -17.09 -19.69 19.28
C GLY A 235 -17.42 -20.91 18.44
N LEU A 236 -17.05 -22.08 18.93
CA LEU A 236 -17.23 -23.35 18.22
C LEU A 236 -18.66 -23.90 18.44
N LEU A 237 -19.48 -23.86 17.41
CA LEU A 237 -20.85 -24.35 17.39
C LEU A 237 -20.88 -25.84 16.96
N GLY A 238 -21.56 -26.67 17.72
CA GLY A 238 -21.67 -28.10 17.42
C GLY A 238 -20.33 -28.84 17.31
N GLY A 239 -19.25 -28.30 17.87
CA GLY A 239 -17.91 -28.85 17.82
C GLY A 239 -17.17 -28.68 16.49
N HIS A 240 -17.78 -28.04 15.46
CA HIS A 240 -17.22 -28.00 14.10
C HIS A 240 -17.28 -26.61 13.44
N TRP A 241 -18.27 -25.80 13.70
CA TRP A 241 -18.51 -24.55 13.00
C TRP A 241 -18.13 -23.34 13.86
N SER A 242 -17.57 -22.33 13.24
CA SER A 242 -17.30 -21.05 13.86
C SER A 242 -17.60 -19.92 12.87
N ALA A 243 -18.14 -18.82 13.38
CA ALA A 243 -18.39 -17.61 12.60
C ALA A 243 -17.85 -16.38 13.35
N ASP A 244 -17.15 -15.52 12.64
CA ASP A 244 -16.63 -14.25 13.17
C ASP A 244 -16.99 -13.12 12.23
N ALA A 245 -17.25 -11.95 12.80
CA ALA A 245 -17.54 -10.75 12.04
C ALA A 245 -16.89 -9.52 12.68
N ARG A 246 -16.51 -8.56 11.85
CA ARG A 246 -16.06 -7.22 12.24
C ARG A 246 -16.66 -6.20 11.31
N ILE A 247 -17.04 -5.07 11.87
CA ILE A 247 -17.31 -3.82 11.15
C ILE A 247 -16.45 -2.72 11.77
N SER A 248 -15.96 -1.80 10.96
CA SER A 248 -15.23 -0.64 11.44
C SER A 248 -15.46 0.60 10.60
N HIS A 249 -15.35 1.74 11.25
CA HIS A 249 -15.29 3.06 10.65
C HIS A 249 -14.00 3.72 11.07
N ALA A 250 -13.35 4.44 10.17
CA ALA A 250 -12.22 5.29 10.47
C ALA A 250 -12.31 6.60 9.68
N GLY A 251 -11.93 7.69 10.31
CA GLY A 251 -11.95 9.00 9.69
C GLY A 251 -10.85 9.91 10.20
N SER A 252 -10.43 10.87 9.37
CA SER A 252 -9.47 11.90 9.72
C SER A 252 -9.65 13.10 8.79
N ASP A 253 -9.40 14.31 9.30
CA ASP A 253 -9.30 15.50 8.45
C ASP A 253 -7.92 15.64 7.79
N GLY A 254 -6.95 14.80 8.21
CA GLY A 254 -5.55 14.86 7.78
C GLY A 254 -4.78 16.02 8.38
N TYR A 255 -3.45 15.95 8.35
CA TYR A 255 -2.59 17.10 8.70
C TYR A 255 -2.54 18.11 7.56
N ILE A 256 -2.48 17.64 6.31
CA ILE A 256 -2.52 18.47 5.11
C ILE A 256 -3.94 19.01 4.94
N ASP A 257 -4.08 20.26 4.57
CA ASP A 257 -5.38 20.94 4.46
C ASP A 257 -6.29 20.19 3.47
N ARG A 258 -7.56 19.98 3.86
CA ARG A 258 -8.58 19.24 3.09
C ARG A 258 -8.29 17.75 2.88
N ALA A 259 -7.13 17.20 3.23
CA ALA A 259 -6.76 15.81 3.00
C ALA A 259 -7.50 14.82 3.90
N PHE A 260 -8.83 14.92 3.92
CA PHE A 260 -9.67 14.06 4.75
C PHE A 260 -9.73 12.62 4.21
N SER A 261 -9.99 11.69 5.12
CA SER A 261 -10.31 10.29 4.82
C SER A 261 -11.57 9.87 5.55
N LYS A 262 -12.49 9.19 4.86
CA LYS A 262 -13.71 8.59 5.40
C LYS A 262 -13.78 7.14 4.95
N LEU A 263 -13.55 6.22 5.88
CA LEU A 263 -13.28 4.82 5.58
C LEU A 263 -14.29 3.93 6.31
N TRP A 264 -14.89 2.98 5.58
CA TRP A 264 -15.73 1.92 6.14
C TRP A 264 -15.18 0.57 5.75
N SER A 265 -15.14 -0.37 6.68
CA SER A 265 -14.72 -1.73 6.35
C SER A 265 -15.48 -2.80 7.11
N TYR A 266 -15.43 -3.99 6.54
CA TYR A 266 -15.97 -5.18 7.13
C TYR A 266 -15.01 -6.36 6.96
N PHE A 267 -15.15 -7.33 7.83
CA PHE A 267 -14.54 -8.66 7.73
C PHE A 267 -15.56 -9.67 8.25
N GLY A 268 -15.72 -10.77 7.53
CA GLY A 268 -16.56 -11.88 7.93
C GLY A 268 -15.89 -13.20 7.58
N GLN A 269 -16.02 -14.19 8.44
CA GLN A 269 -15.61 -15.55 8.14
C GLN A 269 -16.57 -16.58 8.71
N VAL A 270 -16.69 -17.69 7.99
CA VAL A 270 -17.32 -18.91 8.48
C VAL A 270 -16.34 -20.05 8.25
N ALA A 271 -16.12 -20.86 9.27
CA ALA A 271 -15.21 -21.99 9.19
C ALA A 271 -15.86 -23.27 9.64
N TYR A 272 -15.53 -24.35 8.96
CA TYR A 272 -15.83 -25.73 9.34
C TYR A 272 -14.54 -26.49 9.55
N VAL A 273 -14.44 -27.18 10.68
CA VAL A 273 -13.28 -27.99 11.04
C VAL A 273 -13.72 -29.34 11.53
N ASN A 274 -13.18 -30.37 10.93
CA ASN A 274 -13.44 -31.74 11.35
C ASN A 274 -12.20 -32.62 11.10
N GLY A 275 -11.46 -32.91 12.16
CA GLY A 275 -10.25 -33.72 12.10
C GLY A 275 -9.24 -33.19 11.06
N PRO A 276 -8.96 -33.94 9.96
CA PRO A 276 -7.98 -33.56 8.96
C PRO A 276 -8.49 -32.52 7.94
N THR A 277 -9.77 -32.15 8.01
CA THR A 277 -10.42 -31.28 7.02
C THR A 277 -10.72 -29.91 7.63
N SER A 278 -10.36 -28.85 6.93
CA SER A 278 -10.80 -27.50 7.22
C SER A 278 -11.36 -26.83 5.96
N LEU A 279 -12.48 -26.14 6.12
CA LEU A 279 -13.07 -25.29 5.09
C LEU A 279 -13.31 -23.92 5.70
N ARG A 280 -12.92 -22.85 5.00
CA ARG A 280 -13.04 -21.50 5.51
C ARG A 280 -13.46 -20.54 4.38
N LEU A 281 -14.60 -19.90 4.55
CA LEU A 281 -15.09 -18.85 3.70
C LEU A 281 -14.82 -17.51 4.36
N LEU A 282 -14.21 -16.57 3.63
CA LEU A 282 -13.94 -15.22 4.11
C LEU A 282 -14.50 -14.20 3.12
N ALA A 283 -14.99 -13.10 3.66
CA ALA A 283 -15.32 -11.90 2.93
C ALA A 283 -14.80 -10.68 3.69
N PHE A 284 -14.05 -9.81 3.02
CA PHE A 284 -13.56 -8.57 3.62
C PHE A 284 -13.42 -7.49 2.56
N GLY A 285 -13.53 -6.25 2.99
CA GLY A 285 -13.44 -5.12 2.08
C GLY A 285 -13.89 -3.84 2.74
N GLY A 286 -14.11 -2.82 1.92
CA GLY A 286 -14.54 -1.52 2.41
C GLY A 286 -14.90 -0.55 1.30
N LYS A 287 -15.24 0.64 1.75
CA LYS A 287 -15.44 1.83 0.93
C LYS A 287 -14.58 2.95 1.51
N GLU A 288 -13.93 3.66 0.62
CA GLU A 288 -13.19 4.87 0.94
C GLU A 288 -13.77 6.08 0.21
N GLN A 289 -13.59 7.24 0.81
CA GLN A 289 -13.63 8.55 0.20
C GLN A 289 -12.51 9.37 0.81
N THR A 290 -11.57 9.80 -0.04
CA THR A 290 -10.41 10.58 0.36
C THR A 290 -10.27 11.83 -0.50
N TYR A 291 -9.93 12.96 0.12
CA TYR A 291 -9.56 14.15 -0.64
C TYR A 291 -8.11 14.03 -1.09
N MET A 292 -7.83 14.37 -2.33
CA MET A 292 -6.51 14.26 -2.94
C MET A 292 -5.47 15.15 -2.27
N ALA A 293 -4.27 14.62 -2.08
CA ALA A 293 -3.14 15.34 -1.49
C ALA A 293 -1.79 14.97 -2.14
N TRP A 294 -1.79 14.39 -3.34
CA TRP A 294 -0.57 13.96 -4.03
C TRP A 294 0.13 15.04 -4.87
N ASP A 295 -0.51 16.19 -5.11
CA ASP A 295 0.12 17.39 -5.65
C ASP A 295 0.83 18.14 -4.52
N TYR A 296 1.92 17.58 -4.02
CA TYR A 296 2.59 18.13 -2.85
C TYR A 296 3.08 19.56 -3.06
N ALA A 297 3.04 20.37 -2.00
CA ALA A 297 3.51 21.76 -2.02
C ALA A 297 5.02 21.88 -2.26
N SER A 298 5.45 22.85 -3.06
CA SER A 298 6.85 23.22 -3.17
C SER A 298 7.37 23.85 -1.87
N ARG A 299 8.70 24.02 -1.73
CA ARG A 299 9.27 24.71 -0.55
C ARG A 299 8.79 26.16 -0.46
N GLU A 300 8.75 26.88 -1.59
CA GLU A 300 8.27 28.26 -1.66
C GLU A 300 6.80 28.36 -1.26
N GLN A 301 5.98 27.39 -1.69
CA GLN A 301 4.57 27.33 -1.28
C GLN A 301 4.41 27.03 0.20
N MET A 302 5.21 26.11 0.77
CA MET A 302 5.19 25.84 2.20
C MET A 302 5.69 27.01 3.04
N GLU A 303 6.62 27.82 2.54
CA GLU A 303 7.08 29.03 3.20
C GLU A 303 6.00 30.13 3.15
N LYS A 304 5.33 30.28 2.00
CA LYS A 304 4.31 31.32 1.76
C LYS A 304 2.97 31.01 2.44
N TYR A 305 2.49 29.76 2.32
CA TYR A 305 1.15 29.37 2.73
C TYR A 305 1.13 28.43 3.95
N GLY A 306 2.30 28.00 4.43
CA GLY A 306 2.43 27.06 5.54
C GLY A 306 2.57 25.60 5.11
N ARG A 307 3.07 24.76 6.02
CA ARG A 307 3.37 23.36 5.75
C ARG A 307 2.15 22.49 5.47
N ARG A 308 0.95 22.94 5.80
CA ARG A 308 -0.31 22.24 5.58
C ARG A 308 -0.91 22.48 4.21
N TYR A 309 -0.35 23.43 3.45
CA TYR A 309 -0.89 23.81 2.16
C TYR A 309 -1.04 22.62 1.21
N ASN A 310 -2.23 22.50 0.63
CA ASN A 310 -2.59 21.48 -0.34
C ASN A 310 -2.97 22.14 -1.66
N PRO A 311 -2.21 22.00 -2.73
CA PRO A 311 -2.56 22.57 -4.02
C PRO A 311 -3.64 21.80 -4.79
N CYS A 312 -3.99 20.58 -4.37
CA CYS A 312 -5.05 19.82 -5.03
C CYS A 312 -6.38 20.59 -5.00
N GLY A 313 -7.04 20.65 -6.15
CA GLY A 313 -8.33 21.30 -6.31
C GLY A 313 -8.29 22.83 -6.32
N GLU A 314 -7.10 23.47 -6.37
CA GLU A 314 -6.98 24.92 -6.43
C GLU A 314 -7.41 25.45 -7.80
N TYR A 315 -8.24 26.53 -7.79
CA TYR A 315 -8.65 27.24 -8.98
C TYR A 315 -8.88 28.72 -8.67
N THR A 316 -9.04 29.52 -9.70
CA THR A 316 -9.43 30.93 -9.58
C THR A 316 -10.93 31.09 -9.84
N ASP A 317 -11.66 31.66 -8.89
CA ASP A 317 -13.11 31.92 -9.03
C ASP A 317 -13.40 33.05 -10.00
N SER A 318 -14.68 33.38 -10.18
CA SER A 318 -15.15 34.48 -11.06
C SER A 318 -14.75 35.86 -10.58
N GLU A 319 -14.37 36.00 -9.30
CA GLU A 319 -13.94 37.27 -8.71
C GLU A 319 -12.39 37.41 -8.68
N GLY A 320 -11.67 36.44 -9.28
CA GLY A 320 -10.21 36.42 -9.31
C GLY A 320 -9.56 35.94 -8.02
N ARG A 321 -10.31 35.34 -7.09
CA ARG A 321 -9.82 34.82 -5.80
C ARG A 321 -9.43 33.38 -5.92
N THR A 322 -8.42 32.98 -5.16
CA THR A 322 -8.08 31.55 -4.99
C THR A 322 -9.21 30.82 -4.27
N ALA A 323 -9.71 29.74 -4.87
CA ALA A 323 -10.72 28.86 -4.33
C ALA A 323 -10.26 27.40 -4.45
N TYR A 324 -10.95 26.47 -3.77
CA TYR A 324 -10.60 25.06 -3.76
C TYR A 324 -11.84 24.23 -4.01
N TYR A 325 -11.76 23.35 -5.00
CA TYR A 325 -12.85 22.44 -5.33
C TYR A 325 -13.10 21.46 -4.17
N PRO A 326 -14.30 21.43 -3.57
CA PRO A 326 -14.54 20.67 -2.35
C PRO A 326 -14.60 19.16 -2.59
N ASN A 327 -14.88 18.72 -3.83
CA ASN A 327 -15.04 17.31 -4.18
C ASN A 327 -13.85 16.78 -5.01
N GLN A 328 -12.64 17.34 -4.81
CA GLN A 328 -11.39 16.79 -5.37
C GLN A 328 -11.06 15.47 -4.67
N THR A 329 -11.86 14.42 -4.91
CA THR A 329 -11.88 13.21 -4.11
C THR A 329 -11.68 11.95 -4.93
N ASP A 330 -11.06 10.96 -4.30
CA ASP A 330 -11.09 9.58 -4.72
C ASP A 330 -12.17 8.82 -3.95
N ASN A 331 -12.93 8.02 -4.65
CA ASN A 331 -14.04 7.23 -4.14
C ASN A 331 -13.90 5.81 -4.67
N TYR A 332 -13.56 4.87 -3.82
CA TYR A 332 -13.39 3.48 -4.25
C TYR A 332 -14.02 2.50 -3.26
N ARG A 333 -14.48 1.38 -3.76
CA ARG A 333 -14.93 0.25 -2.95
C ARG A 333 -14.32 -1.04 -3.47
N GLN A 334 -13.92 -1.88 -2.53
CA GLN A 334 -13.30 -3.16 -2.83
C GLN A 334 -13.88 -4.26 -1.95
N HIS A 335 -14.21 -5.38 -2.56
CA HIS A 335 -14.73 -6.57 -1.91
C HIS A 335 -13.86 -7.76 -2.27
N ASN A 336 -13.34 -8.47 -1.27
CA ASN A 336 -12.51 -9.65 -1.42
C ASN A 336 -13.25 -10.87 -0.85
N PHE A 337 -13.34 -11.92 -1.64
CA PHE A 337 -13.93 -13.19 -1.26
C PHE A 337 -12.88 -14.29 -1.40
N GLN A 338 -12.75 -15.14 -0.38
CA GLN A 338 -11.80 -16.26 -0.38
C GLN A 338 -12.47 -17.50 0.16
N LEU A 339 -12.31 -18.64 -0.51
CA LEU A 339 -12.70 -19.96 -0.05
C LEU A 339 -11.43 -20.80 0.08
N HIS A 340 -11.10 -21.21 1.30
CA HIS A 340 -9.94 -22.04 1.60
C HIS A 340 -10.39 -23.44 1.97
N TRP A 341 -9.74 -24.44 1.39
CA TRP A 341 -9.87 -25.84 1.75
C TRP A 341 -8.51 -26.40 2.10
N GLY A 342 -8.39 -26.91 3.32
CA GLY A 342 -7.22 -27.63 3.81
C GLY A 342 -7.57 -29.09 4.11
N GLN A 343 -6.73 -30.01 3.62
CA GLN A 343 -6.91 -31.43 3.82
C GLN A 343 -5.58 -32.11 4.16
N ALA A 344 -5.53 -32.77 5.30
CA ALA A 344 -4.43 -33.67 5.61
C ALA A 344 -4.78 -35.11 5.18
N PHE A 345 -3.83 -35.81 4.53
CA PHE A 345 -3.92 -37.21 4.18
C PHE A 345 -2.81 -37.96 4.95
N GLY A 346 -3.21 -38.56 6.06
CA GLY A 346 -2.27 -39.10 7.04
C GLY A 346 -1.40 -38.01 7.69
N SER A 347 -0.18 -38.37 8.06
CA SER A 347 0.79 -37.45 8.69
C SER A 347 1.74 -36.77 7.71
N GLU A 348 1.77 -37.18 6.46
CA GLU A 348 2.80 -36.80 5.50
C GLU A 348 2.31 -35.79 4.45
N TRP A 349 1.05 -35.90 4.01
CA TRP A 349 0.52 -35.08 2.93
C TRP A 349 -0.47 -34.06 3.43
N HIS A 350 -0.30 -32.81 2.96
CA HIS A 350 -1.22 -31.70 3.23
C HIS A 350 -1.53 -30.99 1.92
N LEU A 351 -2.80 -30.91 1.57
CA LEU A 351 -3.31 -30.17 0.43
C LEU A 351 -3.96 -28.89 0.95
N ASN A 352 -3.61 -27.76 0.35
CA ASN A 352 -4.30 -26.48 0.53
C ASN A 352 -4.74 -25.98 -0.84
N VAL A 353 -6.01 -25.60 -0.96
CA VAL A 353 -6.59 -24.97 -2.13
C VAL A 353 -7.29 -23.70 -1.70
N ALA A 354 -7.09 -22.63 -2.45
CA ALA A 354 -7.83 -21.38 -2.27
C ALA A 354 -8.43 -20.94 -3.59
N LEU A 355 -9.71 -20.59 -3.57
CA LEU A 355 -10.38 -19.84 -4.64
C LEU A 355 -10.60 -18.43 -4.16
N HIS A 356 -10.43 -17.47 -5.05
CA HIS A 356 -10.61 -16.06 -4.69
C HIS A 356 -11.26 -15.25 -5.80
N TYR A 357 -11.94 -14.20 -5.37
CA TYR A 357 -12.47 -13.17 -6.26
C TYR A 357 -12.45 -11.82 -5.57
N THR A 358 -11.89 -10.82 -6.24
CA THR A 358 -11.91 -9.41 -5.82
C THR A 358 -12.69 -8.61 -6.84
N LYS A 359 -13.67 -7.84 -6.37
CA LYS A 359 -14.40 -6.83 -7.15
C LYS A 359 -14.01 -5.46 -6.64
N GLY A 360 -13.59 -4.59 -7.54
CA GLY A 360 -13.33 -3.19 -7.27
C GLY A 360 -14.10 -2.30 -8.23
N ASP A 361 -14.58 -1.18 -7.74
CA ASP A 361 -15.14 -0.11 -8.56
C ASP A 361 -15.05 1.24 -7.86
N GLY A 362 -14.83 2.29 -8.64
CA GLY A 362 -14.74 3.64 -8.11
C GLY A 362 -14.32 4.64 -9.16
N TYR A 363 -14.19 5.87 -8.72
CA TYR A 363 -13.79 7.01 -9.54
C TYR A 363 -13.09 8.05 -8.70
N TYR A 364 -12.26 8.84 -9.32
CA TYR A 364 -11.77 10.08 -8.74
C TYR A 364 -12.22 11.27 -9.57
N GLU A 365 -12.71 12.31 -8.85
CA GLU A 365 -13.24 13.53 -9.41
C GLU A 365 -12.22 14.65 -9.27
N GLN A 366 -11.97 15.36 -10.38
CA GLN A 366 -10.96 16.41 -10.42
C GLN A 366 -11.48 17.68 -11.11
N TYR A 367 -11.22 18.82 -10.49
CA TYR A 367 -11.31 20.10 -11.13
C TYR A 367 -10.03 20.35 -11.95
N LYS A 368 -10.19 20.57 -13.24
CA LYS A 368 -9.09 20.77 -14.20
C LYS A 368 -9.13 22.21 -14.73
N VAL A 369 -8.09 22.99 -14.47
CA VAL A 369 -8.01 24.39 -14.86
C VAL A 369 -7.57 24.53 -16.32
N ARG A 370 -8.29 25.32 -17.12
CA ARG A 370 -7.97 25.76 -18.51
C ARG A 370 -7.53 24.61 -19.41
N ARG A 371 -8.28 23.50 -19.44
CA ARG A 371 -7.99 22.36 -20.30
C ARG A 371 -8.53 22.56 -21.71
N SER A 372 -7.87 21.99 -22.69
CA SER A 372 -8.28 21.95 -24.08
C SER A 372 -9.55 21.10 -24.22
N LEU A 373 -10.63 21.66 -24.78
CA LEU A 373 -11.92 20.98 -24.91
C LEU A 373 -11.81 19.68 -25.73
N VAL A 374 -10.99 19.67 -26.78
CA VAL A 374 -10.83 18.50 -27.65
C VAL A 374 -10.20 17.30 -26.95
N GLU A 375 -9.38 17.51 -25.91
CA GLU A 375 -8.81 16.43 -25.09
C GLU A 375 -9.91 15.62 -24.37
N TYR A 376 -11.05 16.25 -24.15
CA TYR A 376 -12.20 15.67 -23.43
C TYR A 376 -13.38 15.35 -24.35
N GLY A 377 -13.15 15.25 -25.66
CA GLY A 377 -14.18 14.96 -26.64
C GLY A 377 -15.18 16.10 -26.88
N LEU A 378 -14.91 17.28 -26.32
CA LEU A 378 -15.77 18.45 -26.44
C LEU A 378 -15.36 19.29 -27.64
N ARG A 379 -16.35 19.89 -28.32
CA ARG A 379 -16.08 20.73 -29.50
C ARG A 379 -15.81 22.16 -29.11
N PRO A 380 -14.75 22.82 -29.65
CA PRO A 380 -14.62 24.26 -29.57
C PRO A 380 -15.88 24.96 -30.13
N PHE A 381 -16.20 26.12 -29.59
CA PHE A 381 -17.38 26.88 -29.98
C PHE A 381 -17.07 28.38 -30.01
N THR A 382 -17.90 29.17 -30.67
CA THR A 382 -17.71 30.61 -30.80
C THR A 382 -18.79 31.33 -30.00
N LEU A 383 -18.38 32.28 -29.15
CA LEU A 383 -19.28 33.17 -28.42
C LEU A 383 -19.91 34.21 -29.37
N ASP A 384 -21.02 34.81 -28.94
CA ASP A 384 -21.72 35.85 -29.72
C ASP A 384 -20.82 37.05 -30.10
N GLY A 385 -19.75 37.28 -29.36
CA GLY A 385 -18.71 38.28 -29.67
C GLY A 385 -17.66 37.87 -30.71
N GLY A 386 -17.75 36.65 -31.29
CA GLY A 386 -16.83 36.15 -32.30
C GLY A 386 -15.56 35.48 -31.73
N GLU A 387 -15.38 35.41 -30.42
CA GLU A 387 -14.29 34.73 -29.76
C GLU A 387 -14.51 33.21 -29.80
N THR A 388 -13.48 32.44 -30.24
CA THR A 388 -13.53 30.99 -30.24
C THR A 388 -12.93 30.45 -28.93
N VAL A 389 -13.77 29.77 -28.16
CA VAL A 389 -13.37 29.10 -26.91
C VAL A 389 -12.85 27.71 -27.26
N THR A 390 -11.55 27.49 -27.01
CA THR A 390 -10.88 26.21 -27.21
C THR A 390 -10.47 25.54 -25.89
N LYS A 391 -10.46 26.31 -24.79
CA LYS A 391 -10.07 25.86 -23.45
C LYS A 391 -11.07 26.35 -22.41
N SER A 392 -11.37 25.53 -21.42
CA SER A 392 -12.20 25.89 -20.28
C SER A 392 -11.75 25.15 -19.03
N ASP A 393 -12.21 25.62 -17.86
CA ASP A 393 -12.16 24.78 -16.66
C ASP A 393 -13.28 23.75 -16.76
N LEU A 394 -12.99 22.55 -16.25
CA LEU A 394 -13.95 21.45 -16.28
C LEU A 394 -13.77 20.53 -15.06
N ILE A 395 -14.79 19.78 -14.75
CA ILE A 395 -14.78 18.72 -13.74
C ILE A 395 -14.88 17.40 -14.47
N THR A 396 -14.00 16.48 -14.15
CA THR A 396 -13.94 15.16 -14.77
C THR A 396 -13.96 14.06 -13.74
N ASP A 397 -14.63 12.97 -14.08
CA ASP A 397 -14.50 11.69 -13.41
C ASP A 397 -13.62 10.76 -14.24
N LYS A 398 -12.65 10.12 -13.56
CA LYS A 398 -11.91 8.99 -14.13
C LYS A 398 -12.23 7.74 -13.32
N SER A 399 -12.81 6.76 -13.98
CA SER A 399 -13.45 5.60 -13.37
C SER A 399 -12.71 4.30 -13.66
N LEU A 400 -12.74 3.40 -12.70
CA LEU A 400 -12.26 2.03 -12.81
C LEU A 400 -13.34 1.06 -12.33
N ASP A 401 -13.65 0.06 -13.16
CA ASP A 401 -14.47 -1.10 -12.79
C ASP A 401 -13.67 -2.36 -13.09
N ASN A 402 -13.24 -3.08 -12.03
CA ASN A 402 -12.36 -4.23 -12.18
C ASN A 402 -12.84 -5.49 -11.43
N GLY A 403 -12.36 -6.62 -11.94
CA GLY A 403 -12.52 -7.92 -11.32
C GLY A 403 -11.25 -8.75 -11.43
N PHE A 404 -10.85 -9.37 -10.32
CA PHE A 404 -9.67 -10.25 -10.22
C PHE A 404 -10.06 -11.54 -9.52
N GLY A 405 -9.89 -12.66 -10.19
CA GLY A 405 -10.26 -13.95 -9.62
C GLY A 405 -9.33 -15.08 -10.03
N GLY A 406 -9.29 -16.14 -9.23
CA GLY A 406 -8.43 -17.26 -9.53
C GLY A 406 -8.44 -18.37 -8.50
N GLY A 407 -7.52 -19.30 -8.72
CA GLY A 407 -7.30 -20.42 -7.83
C GLY A 407 -5.81 -20.63 -7.53
N ILE A 408 -5.53 -21.08 -6.32
CA ILE A 408 -4.19 -21.35 -5.83
C ILE A 408 -4.22 -22.73 -5.19
N PHE A 409 -3.17 -23.52 -5.37
CA PHE A 409 -3.03 -24.80 -4.69
C PHE A 409 -1.60 -25.00 -4.18
N ALA A 410 -1.45 -25.79 -3.11
CA ALA A 410 -0.18 -26.25 -2.59
C ALA A 410 -0.35 -27.66 -1.99
N LEU A 411 0.35 -28.62 -2.55
CA LEU A 411 0.45 -29.99 -2.04
C LEU A 411 1.80 -30.16 -1.37
N ARG A 412 1.83 -30.28 -0.07
CA ARG A 412 3.03 -30.52 0.73
C ARG A 412 3.18 -31.95 1.09
N TRP A 413 4.38 -32.47 0.94
CA TRP A 413 4.79 -33.79 1.38
C TRP A 413 5.95 -33.71 2.34
N ARG A 414 5.81 -34.34 3.51
CA ARG A 414 6.86 -34.40 4.51
C ARG A 414 7.11 -35.85 4.89
N HIS A 415 8.30 -36.35 4.56
CA HIS A 415 8.72 -37.70 4.93
C HIS A 415 10.20 -37.72 5.33
N GLY A 416 10.50 -38.23 6.51
CA GLY A 416 11.85 -38.35 7.04
C GLY A 416 12.57 -36.97 7.07
N ARG A 417 13.56 -36.82 6.21
CA ARG A 417 14.40 -35.61 6.10
C ARG A 417 13.95 -34.64 5.00
N VAL A 418 12.91 -34.97 4.26
CA VAL A 418 12.45 -34.19 3.10
C VAL A 418 11.14 -33.51 3.42
N ASP A 419 11.07 -32.22 3.13
CA ASP A 419 9.85 -31.39 3.13
C ASP A 419 9.71 -30.76 1.74
N ALA A 420 8.80 -31.30 0.93
CA ALA A 420 8.59 -30.85 -0.45
C ALA A 420 7.20 -30.25 -0.64
N THR A 421 7.08 -29.30 -1.53
CA THR A 421 5.80 -28.67 -1.91
C THR A 421 5.75 -28.50 -3.42
N LEU A 422 4.69 -29.00 -4.03
CA LEU A 422 4.27 -28.67 -5.38
C LEU A 422 3.08 -27.72 -5.29
N GLY A 423 3.15 -26.57 -5.95
CA GLY A 423 2.07 -25.59 -5.89
C GLY A 423 2.00 -24.74 -7.16
N GLY A 424 0.98 -23.91 -7.23
CA GLY A 424 0.77 -23.01 -8.34
C GLY A 424 -0.48 -22.18 -8.20
N SER A 425 -0.68 -21.26 -9.13
CA SER A 425 -1.87 -20.43 -9.25
C SER A 425 -2.23 -20.14 -10.70
N LEU A 426 -3.51 -19.85 -10.92
CA LEU A 426 -4.01 -19.31 -12.17
C LEU A 426 -4.99 -18.19 -11.82
N ASN A 427 -4.70 -16.99 -12.28
CA ASN A 427 -5.45 -15.78 -11.98
C ASN A 427 -5.82 -15.05 -13.27
N ASN A 428 -7.01 -14.47 -13.30
CA ASN A 428 -7.51 -13.66 -14.39
C ASN A 428 -7.99 -12.31 -13.87
N TYR A 429 -7.57 -11.24 -14.54
CA TYR A 429 -7.95 -9.88 -14.26
C TYR A 429 -8.63 -9.26 -15.47
N ARG A 430 -9.60 -8.39 -15.21
CA ARG A 430 -10.26 -7.54 -16.20
C ARG A 430 -10.59 -6.20 -15.56
N GLY A 431 -10.13 -5.09 -16.14
CA GLY A 431 -10.37 -3.73 -15.69
C GLY A 431 -10.83 -2.83 -16.83
N HIS A 432 -11.95 -2.14 -16.64
CA HIS A 432 -12.47 -1.10 -17.52
C HIS A 432 -12.07 0.25 -16.97
N HIS A 433 -11.31 1.01 -17.73
CA HIS A 433 -10.95 2.39 -17.45
C HIS A 433 -11.72 3.31 -18.38
N PHE A 434 -12.36 4.34 -17.85
CA PHE A 434 -13.11 5.30 -18.64
C PHE A 434 -13.21 6.64 -17.91
N GLY A 435 -13.46 7.72 -18.65
CA GLY A 435 -13.61 9.04 -18.06
C GLY A 435 -14.74 9.83 -18.68
N THR A 436 -15.43 10.63 -17.87
CA THR A 436 -16.57 11.50 -18.23
C THR A 436 -16.29 12.93 -17.83
N VAL A 437 -17.01 13.88 -18.43
CA VAL A 437 -16.97 15.31 -18.09
C VAL A 437 -18.27 15.67 -17.41
N GLU A 438 -18.20 16.01 -16.12
CA GLU A 438 -19.38 16.32 -15.31
C GLU A 438 -19.83 17.78 -15.47
N TRP A 439 -18.86 18.69 -15.70
CA TRP A 439 -19.14 20.11 -15.80
C TRP A 439 -18.05 20.84 -16.59
N VAL A 440 -18.43 21.95 -17.25
CA VAL A 440 -17.52 22.87 -17.97
C VAL A 440 -17.90 24.30 -17.64
N ARG A 441 -16.95 25.14 -17.23
CA ARG A 441 -17.20 26.53 -16.79
C ARG A 441 -17.83 27.38 -17.91
N THR A 442 -17.29 27.29 -19.13
CA THR A 442 -17.80 28.04 -20.28
C THR A 442 -18.03 27.04 -21.43
N TYR A 443 -19.30 26.71 -21.67
CA TYR A 443 -19.69 25.79 -22.73
C TYR A 443 -21.14 26.01 -23.14
N THR A 444 -21.38 26.32 -24.42
CA THR A 444 -22.73 26.64 -24.95
C THR A 444 -23.39 25.45 -25.62
N ASN A 445 -22.63 24.41 -25.98
CA ASN A 445 -23.19 23.19 -26.53
C ASN A 445 -23.80 22.32 -25.43
N PRO A 446 -24.78 21.46 -25.72
CA PRO A 446 -25.27 20.49 -24.75
C PRO A 446 -24.13 19.61 -24.22
N LEU A 447 -24.00 19.50 -22.90
CA LEU A 447 -23.09 18.57 -22.23
C LEU A 447 -23.84 17.27 -21.91
N ASP A 448 -23.30 16.15 -22.30
CA ASP A 448 -23.75 14.83 -21.88
C ASP A 448 -22.77 14.24 -20.87
N PRO A 449 -23.08 14.26 -19.57
CA PRO A 449 -22.20 13.72 -18.53
C PRO A 449 -21.93 12.21 -18.64
N SER A 450 -22.73 11.48 -19.42
CA SER A 450 -22.49 10.05 -19.68
C SER A 450 -21.54 9.80 -20.86
N GLN A 451 -21.18 10.84 -21.61
CA GLN A 451 -20.26 10.72 -22.74
C GLN A 451 -18.83 10.49 -22.24
N GLU A 452 -18.27 9.36 -22.62
CA GLU A 452 -16.88 9.04 -22.27
C GLU A 452 -15.91 9.69 -23.24
N PHE A 453 -14.89 10.37 -22.72
CA PHE A 453 -13.83 10.94 -23.54
C PHE A 453 -12.68 9.94 -23.78
N TYR A 454 -12.56 8.89 -22.96
CA TYR A 454 -11.72 7.73 -23.23
C TYR A 454 -12.34 6.47 -22.62
N ARG A 455 -11.99 5.32 -23.21
CA ARG A 455 -12.29 4.00 -22.66
C ARG A 455 -11.27 2.98 -23.14
N HIS A 456 -10.70 2.22 -22.19
CA HIS A 456 -9.94 1.03 -22.53
C HIS A 456 -10.20 -0.11 -21.55
N LEU A 457 -9.82 -1.30 -22.01
CA LEU A 457 -9.94 -2.55 -21.28
C LEU A 457 -8.55 -3.14 -21.09
N GLY A 458 -8.13 -3.29 -19.82
CA GLY A 458 -7.01 -4.11 -19.41
C GLY A 458 -7.43 -5.55 -19.10
N THR A 459 -6.69 -6.53 -19.63
CA THR A 459 -6.90 -7.95 -19.27
C THR A 459 -5.58 -8.63 -19.04
N LYS A 460 -5.49 -9.43 -17.96
CA LYS A 460 -4.28 -10.14 -17.60
C LYS A 460 -4.60 -11.55 -17.15
N LEU A 461 -4.03 -12.53 -17.82
CA LEU A 461 -4.02 -13.92 -17.40
C LEU A 461 -2.60 -14.23 -16.89
N ASP A 462 -2.50 -14.65 -15.63
CA ASP A 462 -1.25 -14.92 -14.93
C ASP A 462 -1.30 -16.30 -14.27
N GLY A 463 -0.42 -17.19 -14.68
CA GLY A 463 -0.33 -18.53 -14.15
C GLY A 463 1.10 -18.88 -13.75
N ASN A 464 1.24 -19.61 -12.65
CA ASN A 464 2.53 -20.14 -12.24
C ASN A 464 2.41 -21.56 -11.68
N ILE A 465 3.51 -22.29 -11.78
CA ILE A 465 3.71 -23.57 -11.11
C ILE A 465 5.09 -23.54 -10.47
N TYR A 466 5.22 -24.10 -9.28
CA TYR A 466 6.49 -24.22 -8.59
C TYR A 466 6.65 -25.55 -7.85
N ALA A 467 7.91 -25.98 -7.77
CA ALA A 467 8.32 -27.11 -6.93
C ALA A 467 9.41 -26.63 -5.96
N ARG A 468 9.17 -26.85 -4.67
CA ARG A 468 10.07 -26.47 -3.59
C ARG A 468 10.40 -27.68 -2.74
N ALA A 469 11.68 -27.83 -2.36
CA ALA A 469 12.12 -28.87 -1.44
C ALA A 469 13.12 -28.31 -0.43
N THR A 470 13.00 -28.78 0.80
CA THR A 470 13.99 -28.60 1.86
C THR A 470 14.42 -29.97 2.34
N VAL A 471 15.73 -30.24 2.34
CA VAL A 471 16.30 -31.54 2.74
C VAL A 471 17.21 -31.30 3.96
N ASP A 472 16.90 -31.98 5.07
CA ASP A 472 17.78 -32.04 6.23
C ASP A 472 19.01 -32.90 5.89
N ALA A 473 20.15 -32.24 5.64
CA ALA A 473 21.43 -32.87 5.33
C ALA A 473 22.17 -33.42 6.60
N GLY A 474 21.54 -33.26 7.76
CA GLY A 474 22.14 -33.65 9.05
C GLY A 474 23.06 -32.58 9.62
N ARG A 475 23.45 -32.78 10.88
CA ARG A 475 24.32 -31.83 11.63
C ARG A 475 23.82 -30.41 11.69
N GLY A 476 22.49 -30.20 11.53
CA GLY A 476 21.86 -28.88 11.52
C GLY A 476 21.84 -28.17 10.16
N PHE A 477 22.36 -28.77 9.09
CA PHE A 477 22.30 -28.23 7.74
C PHE A 477 21.02 -28.64 7.03
N ASN A 478 20.42 -27.68 6.30
CA ASN A 478 19.34 -27.92 5.36
C ASN A 478 19.73 -27.37 4.00
N ALA A 479 19.49 -28.15 2.95
CA ALA A 479 19.56 -27.72 1.56
C ALA A 479 18.17 -27.34 1.05
N PHE A 480 18.06 -26.25 0.34
CA PHE A 480 16.81 -25.67 -0.16
C PHE A 480 16.92 -25.47 -1.68
N ALA A 481 15.86 -25.86 -2.39
CA ALA A 481 15.64 -25.52 -3.79
C ALA A 481 14.17 -25.16 -4.02
N ASP A 482 13.92 -24.15 -4.85
CA ASP A 482 12.59 -23.65 -5.20
C ASP A 482 12.63 -23.20 -6.65
N LEU A 483 11.94 -23.91 -7.54
CA LEU A 483 11.91 -23.68 -8.97
C LEU A 483 10.51 -23.25 -9.38
N GLN A 484 10.38 -22.10 -10.01
CA GLN A 484 9.11 -21.58 -10.49
C GLN A 484 9.17 -21.29 -11.98
N TRP A 485 8.12 -21.67 -12.67
CA TRP A 485 7.80 -21.16 -14.00
C TRP A 485 6.54 -20.31 -13.93
N ARG A 486 6.53 -19.12 -14.58
CA ARG A 486 5.41 -18.19 -14.62
C ARG A 486 5.15 -17.75 -16.05
N GLY A 487 3.88 -17.83 -16.49
CA GLY A 487 3.41 -17.39 -17.78
C GLY A 487 2.38 -16.28 -17.64
N ILE A 488 2.51 -15.21 -18.45
CA ILE A 488 1.61 -14.05 -18.40
C ILE A 488 1.17 -13.71 -19.82
N ARG A 489 -0.14 -13.42 -19.97
CA ARG A 489 -0.68 -12.75 -21.16
C ARG A 489 -1.34 -11.47 -20.71
N TYR A 490 -0.87 -10.34 -21.25
CA TYR A 490 -1.38 -9.02 -20.91
C TYR A 490 -1.82 -8.28 -22.17
N LYS A 491 -3.00 -7.64 -22.11
CA LYS A 491 -3.57 -6.87 -23.21
C LYS A 491 -4.22 -5.60 -22.67
N ILE A 492 -3.97 -4.47 -23.35
CA ILE A 492 -4.67 -3.21 -23.14
C ILE A 492 -5.21 -2.80 -24.52
N HIS A 493 -6.52 -2.51 -24.60
CA HIS A 493 -7.16 -2.17 -25.86
C HIS A 493 -8.24 -1.10 -25.65
N GLY A 494 -8.23 -0.07 -26.51
CA GLY A 494 -9.17 1.04 -26.48
C GLY A 494 -8.48 2.38 -26.65
N THR A 495 -8.97 3.43 -26.00
CA THR A 495 -8.42 4.78 -26.03
C THR A 495 -7.80 5.16 -24.68
N SER A 496 -6.67 5.87 -24.68
CA SER A 496 -6.07 6.50 -23.49
C SER A 496 -6.77 7.83 -23.19
N ASP A 497 -6.57 8.33 -21.97
CA ASP A 497 -6.89 9.71 -21.55
C ASP A 497 -5.92 10.75 -22.12
N SER A 498 -4.87 10.32 -22.81
CA SER A 498 -3.96 11.18 -23.56
C SER A 498 -4.50 11.47 -24.96
N TYR A 499 -4.31 12.71 -25.43
CA TYR A 499 -4.76 13.15 -26.76
C TYR A 499 -3.59 13.25 -27.73
N ASP A 500 -3.71 12.61 -28.88
CA ASP A 500 -2.74 12.72 -29.98
C ASP A 500 -3.15 13.89 -30.89
N TYR A 501 -2.47 15.02 -30.74
CA TYR A 501 -2.75 16.23 -31.53
C TYR A 501 -2.40 16.07 -33.02
N ALA A 502 -1.48 15.19 -33.36
CA ALA A 502 -1.16 14.91 -34.77
C ALA A 502 -2.27 14.12 -35.46
N ALA A 503 -2.87 13.19 -34.73
CA ALA A 503 -4.02 12.42 -35.19
C ALA A 503 -5.36 13.14 -34.95
N SER A 504 -5.37 14.23 -34.17
CA SER A 504 -6.59 14.94 -33.71
C SER A 504 -7.61 14.01 -33.07
N ALA A 505 -7.15 13.05 -32.25
CA ALA A 505 -7.96 12.02 -31.62
C ALA A 505 -7.32 11.55 -30.28
N PRO A 506 -8.09 10.93 -29.37
CA PRO A 506 -7.52 10.23 -28.23
C PRO A 506 -6.50 9.17 -28.68
N GLN A 507 -5.42 9.04 -27.94
CA GLN A 507 -4.38 8.05 -28.24
C GLN A 507 -4.94 6.63 -28.19
N MET A 508 -4.74 5.87 -29.28
CA MET A 508 -5.17 4.47 -29.37
C MET A 508 -4.19 3.55 -28.65
N LEU A 509 -4.73 2.66 -27.83
CA LEU A 509 -4.01 1.58 -27.15
C LEU A 509 -4.30 0.24 -27.81
N ASP A 510 -3.28 -0.46 -28.28
CA ASP A 510 -3.33 -1.89 -28.68
C ASP A 510 -2.06 -2.59 -28.22
N ILE A 511 -1.97 -2.82 -26.95
CA ILE A 511 -0.80 -3.42 -26.31
C ILE A 511 -1.08 -4.90 -26.07
N ARG A 512 -0.23 -5.77 -26.59
CA ARG A 512 -0.29 -7.22 -26.40
C ARG A 512 1.09 -7.73 -26.03
N ARG A 513 1.22 -8.31 -24.83
CA ARG A 513 2.46 -8.84 -24.31
C ARG A 513 2.26 -10.23 -23.74
N THR A 514 3.26 -11.08 -23.98
CA THR A 514 3.34 -12.41 -23.38
C THR A 514 4.71 -12.58 -22.75
N TYR A 515 4.73 -13.03 -21.51
CA TYR A 515 5.97 -13.29 -20.77
C TYR A 515 6.02 -14.75 -20.34
N SER A 516 7.24 -15.28 -20.31
CA SER A 516 7.56 -16.60 -19.80
C SER A 516 8.81 -16.48 -18.93
N PHE A 517 8.66 -16.64 -17.63
CA PHE A 517 9.70 -16.42 -16.65
C PHE A 517 10.06 -17.72 -15.95
N PHE A 518 11.36 -17.98 -15.81
CA PHE A 518 11.89 -19.04 -14.97
C PHE A 518 12.65 -18.42 -13.80
N ASN A 519 12.22 -18.71 -12.58
CA ASN A 519 12.68 -18.13 -11.33
C ASN A 519 13.25 -19.20 -10.40
N PRO A 520 14.51 -19.66 -10.62
CA PRO A 520 15.17 -20.61 -9.73
C PRO A 520 15.66 -19.91 -8.45
N LYS A 521 15.60 -20.64 -7.33
CA LYS A 521 16.11 -20.21 -6.04
C LYS A 521 16.76 -21.42 -5.36
N VAL A 522 17.94 -21.22 -4.81
CA VAL A 522 18.65 -22.23 -4.05
C VAL A 522 19.27 -21.63 -2.80
N GLY A 523 19.48 -22.43 -1.78
CA GLY A 523 20.13 -21.96 -0.59
C GLY A 523 20.45 -23.07 0.39
N LEU A 524 21.23 -22.68 1.38
CA LEU A 524 21.61 -23.51 2.53
C LEU A 524 21.25 -22.78 3.80
N SER A 525 20.73 -23.50 4.77
CA SER A 525 20.59 -22.99 6.13
C SER A 525 21.25 -23.95 7.12
N TRP A 526 21.76 -23.38 8.21
CA TRP A 526 22.37 -24.12 9.27
C TRP A 526 21.88 -23.64 10.64
N ALA A 527 21.66 -24.56 11.56
CA ALA A 527 21.39 -24.26 12.94
C ALA A 527 22.25 -25.13 13.85
N SER A 528 22.84 -24.52 14.89
CA SER A 528 23.60 -25.27 15.92
C SER A 528 22.66 -26.22 16.69
N ARG A 529 23.23 -27.24 17.33
CA ARG A 529 22.46 -28.23 18.12
C ARG A 529 21.66 -27.57 19.25
N ASP A 530 22.20 -26.54 19.89
CA ASP A 530 21.54 -25.77 20.94
C ASP A 530 20.59 -24.70 20.39
N ARG A 531 20.47 -24.58 19.05
CA ARG A 531 19.66 -23.61 18.31
C ARG A 531 19.98 -22.14 18.59
N ARG A 532 21.12 -21.84 19.25
CA ARG A 532 21.55 -20.49 19.52
C ARG A 532 22.10 -19.79 18.29
N HIS A 533 22.70 -20.51 17.39
CA HIS A 533 23.31 -20.00 16.16
C HIS A 533 22.53 -20.49 14.95
N ARG A 534 22.22 -19.58 14.05
CA ARG A 534 21.60 -19.88 12.75
C ARG A 534 22.32 -19.07 11.68
N ALA A 535 22.55 -19.68 10.54
CA ALA A 535 23.09 -19.02 9.36
C ALA A 535 22.37 -19.51 8.13
N PHE A 536 22.32 -18.67 7.11
CA PHE A 536 21.86 -19.07 5.79
C PHE A 536 22.61 -18.34 4.70
N ALA A 537 22.65 -18.95 3.52
CA ALA A 537 23.07 -18.33 2.28
C ALA A 537 22.09 -18.72 1.18
N SER A 538 21.72 -17.78 0.33
CA SER A 538 20.83 -18.03 -0.80
C SER A 538 21.20 -17.24 -2.04
N TRP A 539 20.82 -17.81 -3.18
CA TRP A 539 20.82 -17.17 -4.48
C TRP A 539 19.48 -17.39 -5.16
N SER A 540 18.95 -16.34 -5.78
CA SER A 540 17.68 -16.41 -6.47
C SER A 540 17.63 -15.53 -7.72
N VAL A 541 16.79 -15.92 -8.67
CA VAL A 541 16.42 -15.12 -9.84
C VAL A 541 14.94 -14.78 -9.73
N ALA A 542 14.60 -13.53 -10.02
CA ALA A 542 13.24 -13.06 -10.13
C ALA A 542 13.05 -12.20 -11.37
N HIS A 543 11.88 -12.29 -11.98
CA HIS A 543 11.45 -11.45 -13.11
C HIS A 543 10.17 -10.72 -12.78
N LYS A 544 9.99 -9.53 -13.37
CA LYS A 544 8.79 -8.73 -13.22
C LYS A 544 8.43 -8.08 -14.55
N GLU A 545 7.16 -8.19 -14.93
CA GLU A 545 6.58 -7.48 -16.05
C GLU A 545 6.31 -6.00 -15.71
N PRO A 546 6.25 -5.08 -16.71
CA PRO A 546 5.80 -3.71 -16.51
C PRO A 546 4.34 -3.63 -16.03
N THR A 547 4.02 -2.55 -15.35
CA THR A 547 2.66 -2.21 -14.90
C THR A 547 1.82 -1.64 -16.05
N HIS A 548 0.50 -1.50 -15.84
CA HIS A 548 -0.40 -0.81 -16.76
C HIS A 548 0.12 0.60 -17.10
N ASP A 549 0.39 1.41 -16.08
CA ASP A 549 0.85 2.79 -16.24
C ASP A 549 2.18 2.88 -17.01
N ASN A 550 3.09 1.91 -16.82
CA ASN A 550 4.33 1.88 -17.59
C ASN A 550 4.08 1.75 -19.11
N PHE A 551 2.95 1.13 -19.52
CA PHE A 551 2.58 1.03 -20.92
C PHE A 551 1.79 2.22 -21.43
N THR A 552 0.85 2.74 -20.64
CA THR A 552 -0.01 3.87 -21.05
C THR A 552 0.74 5.19 -21.07
N ASP A 553 1.69 5.37 -20.14
CA ASP A 553 2.54 6.56 -20.04
C ASP A 553 3.82 6.48 -20.89
N ALA A 554 4.02 5.35 -21.60
CA ALA A 554 5.19 5.15 -22.44
C ALA A 554 5.15 6.03 -23.69
N SER A 555 6.29 6.63 -24.03
CA SER A 555 6.43 7.33 -25.31
C SER A 555 6.22 6.36 -26.48
N PRO A 556 5.56 6.79 -27.57
CA PRO A 556 5.41 5.98 -28.77
C PRO A 556 6.76 5.42 -29.26
N GLY A 557 6.81 4.10 -29.47
CA GLY A 557 8.03 3.41 -29.93
C GLY A 557 9.04 3.05 -28.82
N ARG A 558 8.78 3.40 -27.56
CA ARG A 558 9.62 3.04 -26.39
C ARG A 558 8.80 2.32 -25.34
N LEU A 559 8.28 1.16 -25.69
CA LEU A 559 7.53 0.34 -24.71
C LEU A 559 8.48 -0.22 -23.63
N PRO A 560 8.03 -0.30 -22.38
CA PRO A 560 8.83 -0.79 -21.29
C PRO A 560 9.12 -2.28 -21.42
N GLU A 561 10.29 -2.69 -20.93
CA GLU A 561 10.75 -4.08 -20.90
C GLU A 561 10.60 -4.69 -19.50
N ALA A 562 10.52 -6.03 -19.46
CA ALA A 562 10.49 -6.77 -18.21
C ALA A 562 11.84 -6.66 -17.47
N GLU A 563 11.75 -6.57 -16.15
CA GLU A 563 12.88 -6.51 -15.24
C GLU A 563 13.36 -7.92 -14.88
N ARG A 564 14.67 -8.06 -14.66
CA ARG A 564 15.27 -9.27 -14.07
C ARG A 564 16.19 -8.89 -12.92
N MET A 565 16.13 -9.66 -11.84
CA MET A 565 16.95 -9.47 -10.65
C MET A 565 17.66 -10.77 -10.28
N PHE A 566 18.93 -10.65 -9.90
CA PHE A 566 19.69 -11.67 -9.21
C PHE A 566 19.87 -11.23 -7.77
N ASP A 567 19.42 -12.05 -6.82
CA ASP A 567 19.45 -11.73 -5.39
C ASP A 567 20.36 -12.73 -4.66
N TYR A 568 21.33 -12.19 -3.92
CA TYR A 568 22.29 -12.92 -3.12
C TYR A 568 22.13 -12.50 -1.67
N GLU A 569 21.92 -13.45 -0.79
CA GLU A 569 21.77 -13.16 0.64
C GLU A 569 22.66 -14.06 1.51
N LEU A 570 23.17 -13.47 2.59
CA LEU A 570 23.89 -14.17 3.64
C LEU A 570 23.40 -13.64 5.01
N GLY A 571 22.79 -14.51 5.79
CA GLY A 571 22.24 -14.16 7.09
C GLY A 571 22.87 -14.95 8.24
N TYR A 572 23.03 -14.31 9.39
CA TYR A 572 23.40 -14.95 10.64
C TYR A 572 22.59 -14.39 11.81
N THR A 573 22.14 -15.27 12.69
CA THR A 573 21.40 -14.92 13.91
C THR A 573 21.95 -15.69 15.09
N PHE A 574 22.22 -14.94 16.17
CA PHE A 574 22.51 -15.47 17.50
C PHE A 574 21.32 -15.20 18.42
N ALA A 575 20.89 -16.23 19.17
CA ALA A 575 19.74 -16.10 20.06
C ALA A 575 19.95 -16.84 21.38
N ILE A 576 19.87 -16.09 22.47
CA ILE A 576 19.78 -16.58 23.85
C ILE A 576 18.59 -15.87 24.53
N PRO A 577 18.10 -16.31 25.70
CA PRO A 577 16.97 -15.66 26.36
C PRO A 577 17.14 -14.14 26.58
N LEU A 578 18.35 -13.71 26.88
CA LEU A 578 18.69 -12.30 27.10
C LEU A 578 18.82 -11.48 25.80
N LEU A 579 19.39 -12.08 24.74
CA LEU A 579 19.80 -11.36 23.53
C LEU A 579 19.48 -12.16 22.27
N THR A 580 18.78 -11.54 21.34
CA THR A 580 18.76 -11.98 19.94
C THR A 580 19.47 -10.93 19.11
N ALA A 581 20.47 -11.32 18.32
CA ALA A 581 21.18 -10.43 17.42
C ALA A 581 21.28 -11.08 16.04
N GLY A 582 21.15 -10.29 14.99
CA GLY A 582 21.19 -10.78 13.61
C GLY A 582 21.87 -9.80 12.68
N VAL A 583 22.54 -10.35 11.67
CA VAL A 583 23.08 -9.61 10.54
C VAL A 583 22.61 -10.28 9.24
N ASN A 584 22.20 -9.48 8.28
CA ASN A 584 21.91 -9.93 6.93
C ASN A 584 22.64 -9.05 5.91
N LEU A 585 23.42 -9.68 5.02
CA LEU A 585 24.07 -9.06 3.89
C LEU A 585 23.23 -9.40 2.65
N TYR A 586 22.95 -8.41 1.80
CA TYR A 586 22.22 -8.63 0.56
C TYR A 586 22.85 -7.89 -0.60
N MET A 587 22.70 -8.46 -1.80
CA MET A 587 23.01 -7.83 -3.07
C MET A 587 21.98 -8.23 -4.11
N MET A 588 21.25 -7.25 -4.60
CA MET A 588 20.21 -7.37 -5.62
C MET A 588 20.74 -6.68 -6.90
N ASP A 589 21.16 -7.48 -7.89
CA ASP A 589 21.69 -7.00 -9.17
C ASP A 589 20.59 -7.07 -10.24
N TYR A 590 20.32 -5.94 -10.89
CA TYR A 590 19.19 -5.78 -11.80
C TYR A 590 19.63 -5.62 -13.25
N ARG A 591 18.81 -6.15 -14.15
CA ARG A 591 18.86 -5.88 -15.60
C ARG A 591 17.51 -5.30 -16.02
N ASN A 592 17.55 -4.24 -16.81
CA ASN A 592 16.36 -3.53 -17.29
C ASN A 592 15.43 -3.08 -16.16
N GLN A 593 15.98 -2.65 -15.00
CA GLN A 593 15.17 -2.20 -13.90
C GLN A 593 14.32 -0.99 -14.31
N LEU A 594 13.02 -1.01 -14.02
CA LEU A 594 12.14 0.14 -14.10
C LEU A 594 12.35 1.00 -12.84
N VAL A 595 13.13 2.05 -12.94
CA VAL A 595 13.39 2.98 -11.84
C VAL A 595 12.41 4.15 -11.90
N VAL A 596 11.92 4.58 -10.74
CA VAL A 596 11.05 5.77 -10.68
C VAL A 596 11.86 7.00 -11.10
N THR A 597 11.26 7.85 -11.95
CA THR A 597 11.93 9.07 -12.46
C THR A 597 12.00 10.17 -11.40
N GLY A 598 11.07 10.19 -10.50
CA GLY A 598 10.80 11.26 -9.54
C GLY A 598 9.50 11.99 -9.84
N GLU A 599 8.99 11.87 -11.05
CA GLU A 599 7.75 12.48 -11.52
C GLU A 599 6.53 11.63 -11.15
N LEU A 600 5.38 12.29 -11.11
CA LEU A 600 4.08 11.64 -10.95
C LEU A 600 3.26 11.79 -12.23
N SER A 601 2.46 10.79 -12.54
CA SER A 601 1.42 10.87 -13.56
C SER A 601 0.26 11.76 -13.09
N ASP A 602 -0.68 12.06 -13.97
CA ASP A 602 -1.92 12.80 -13.65
C ASP A 602 -2.76 12.13 -12.54
N THR A 603 -2.50 10.85 -12.27
CA THR A 603 -3.19 10.06 -11.24
C THR A 603 -2.39 9.95 -9.93
N GLY A 604 -1.29 10.71 -9.79
CA GLY A 604 -0.42 10.66 -8.61
C GLY A 604 0.48 9.41 -8.54
N ASN A 605 0.51 8.56 -9.57
CA ASN A 605 1.38 7.39 -9.60
C ASN A 605 2.81 7.76 -10.04
N PRO A 606 3.87 7.21 -9.42
CA PRO A 606 5.24 7.43 -9.84
C PRO A 606 5.52 6.89 -11.24
N MET A 607 6.01 7.75 -12.11
CA MET A 607 6.48 7.39 -13.46
C MET A 607 7.81 6.63 -13.39
N SER A 608 8.06 5.75 -14.33
CA SER A 608 9.26 4.90 -14.35
C SER A 608 9.85 4.73 -15.74
N VAL A 609 11.16 4.51 -15.77
CA VAL A 609 11.93 4.25 -17.01
C VAL A 609 12.86 3.06 -16.80
N ASN A 610 13.07 2.24 -17.86
CA ASN A 610 14.04 1.16 -17.80
C ASN A 610 15.47 1.70 -17.81
N VAL A 611 16.31 1.16 -16.90
CA VAL A 611 17.76 1.36 -16.89
C VAL A 611 18.45 0.01 -17.12
N PRO A 612 19.52 -0.06 -17.95
CA PRO A 612 20.14 -1.34 -18.32
C PRO A 612 20.68 -2.10 -17.11
N ASP A 613 21.45 -1.41 -16.27
CA ASP A 613 22.18 -1.99 -15.15
C ASP A 613 22.02 -1.14 -13.88
N SER A 614 21.61 -1.78 -12.81
CA SER A 614 21.53 -1.15 -11.49
C SER A 614 21.70 -2.20 -10.39
N TYR A 615 22.00 -1.75 -9.17
CA TYR A 615 22.08 -2.65 -8.03
C TYR A 615 21.65 -2.00 -6.73
N ARG A 616 21.20 -2.83 -5.79
CA ARG A 616 20.97 -2.52 -4.39
C ARG A 616 21.76 -3.49 -3.54
N MET A 617 22.58 -2.98 -2.63
CA MET A 617 23.32 -3.82 -1.70
C MET A 617 23.32 -3.20 -0.31
N GLY A 618 23.40 -4.03 0.72
CA GLY A 618 23.44 -3.49 2.07
C GLY A 618 23.65 -4.52 3.15
N ILE A 619 23.75 -3.97 4.36
CA ILE A 619 23.88 -4.68 5.63
C ILE A 619 22.70 -4.29 6.49
N GLU A 620 21.92 -5.27 6.92
CA GLU A 620 20.83 -5.12 7.87
C GLU A 620 21.30 -5.71 9.21
N LEU A 621 21.31 -4.89 10.23
CA LEU A 621 21.64 -5.26 11.62
C LEU A 621 20.37 -5.21 12.45
N GLN A 622 20.16 -6.17 13.33
CA GLN A 622 19.05 -6.19 14.27
C GLN A 622 19.48 -6.78 15.61
N ALA A 623 18.96 -6.21 16.69
CA ALA A 623 19.14 -6.75 18.02
C ALA A 623 17.87 -6.55 18.86
N ALA A 624 17.59 -7.52 19.71
CA ALA A 624 16.58 -7.45 20.76
C ALA A 624 17.21 -7.92 22.08
N LEU A 625 17.26 -7.02 23.05
CA LEU A 625 17.80 -7.26 24.39
C LEU A 625 16.66 -7.28 25.40
N ARG A 626 16.56 -8.35 26.18
CA ARG A 626 15.55 -8.53 27.23
C ARG A 626 16.24 -8.84 28.58
N PRO A 627 16.75 -7.80 29.29
CA PRO A 627 17.44 -7.99 30.54
C PRO A 627 16.52 -8.33 31.71
N ALA A 628 15.21 -8.05 31.56
CA ALA A 628 14.17 -8.35 32.55
C ALA A 628 12.84 -8.56 31.88
N ASP A 629 11.88 -9.22 32.56
CA ASP A 629 10.53 -9.48 32.02
C ASP A 629 9.72 -8.19 31.79
N TRP A 630 10.04 -7.14 32.51
CA TRP A 630 9.38 -5.84 32.41
C TRP A 630 10.00 -4.90 31.38
N PHE A 631 11.14 -5.24 30.77
CA PHE A 631 11.84 -4.36 29.81
C PHE A 631 12.42 -5.15 28.63
N ASP A 632 12.16 -4.69 27.42
CA ASP A 632 12.87 -5.10 26.23
C ASP A 632 13.28 -3.89 25.36
N TRP A 633 14.46 -3.98 24.79
CA TRP A 633 15.01 -3.03 23.85
C TRP A 633 15.21 -3.70 22.50
N GLN A 634 14.64 -3.09 21.45
CA GLN A 634 14.77 -3.55 20.08
C GLN A 634 15.43 -2.45 19.24
N ILE A 635 16.38 -2.82 18.41
CA ILE A 635 17.06 -1.90 17.51
C ILE A 635 17.33 -2.61 16.18
N ASN A 636 17.19 -1.90 15.10
CA ASN A 636 17.68 -2.32 13.80
C ASN A 636 18.25 -1.15 13.01
N ALA A 637 19.28 -1.44 12.21
CA ALA A 637 19.91 -0.46 11.34
C ALA A 637 20.18 -1.08 9.97
N THR A 638 20.04 -0.27 8.93
CA THR A 638 20.41 -0.65 7.58
C THR A 638 21.39 0.35 7.00
N LEU A 639 22.51 -0.17 6.49
CA LEU A 639 23.46 0.55 5.68
C LEU A 639 23.34 0.03 4.26
N SER A 640 23.02 0.90 3.29
CA SER A 640 22.79 0.47 1.90
C SER A 640 23.45 1.37 0.87
N ARG A 641 23.76 0.76 -0.28
CA ARG A 641 24.23 1.46 -1.46
C ARG A 641 23.38 1.01 -2.65
N ASN A 642 22.65 1.97 -3.23
CA ASN A 642 21.69 1.74 -4.31
C ASN A 642 22.11 2.60 -5.50
N ARG A 643 22.48 2.00 -6.65
CA ARG A 643 23.08 2.72 -7.78
C ARG A 643 22.51 2.24 -9.12
N ILE A 644 22.38 3.21 -10.03
CA ILE A 644 22.27 2.98 -11.47
C ILE A 644 23.68 3.18 -12.05
N LYS A 645 24.08 2.31 -12.95
CA LYS A 645 25.36 2.43 -13.65
C LYS A 645 25.16 3.23 -14.93
N ASP A 646 26.04 4.18 -15.18
CA ASP A 646 26.10 5.00 -16.40
C ASP A 646 24.74 5.61 -16.79
N PHE A 647 24.10 6.30 -15.85
CA PHE A 647 22.78 6.91 -16.05
C PHE A 647 22.86 8.14 -16.95
N THR A 648 21.99 8.18 -17.95
CA THR A 648 21.76 9.36 -18.78
C THR A 648 20.38 9.92 -18.52
N GLU A 649 20.31 11.19 -18.06
CA GLU A 649 19.08 11.96 -17.91
C GLU A 649 18.69 12.57 -19.25
N TYR A 650 17.40 12.53 -19.55
CA TYR A 650 16.79 13.20 -20.69
C TYR A 650 15.86 14.29 -20.18
N ILE A 651 16.25 15.56 -20.37
CA ILE A 651 15.48 16.73 -19.97
C ILE A 651 14.73 17.23 -21.20
N TYR A 652 13.40 17.18 -21.16
CA TYR A 652 12.53 17.55 -22.28
C TYR A 652 12.09 19.01 -22.17
N ASN A 653 11.76 19.62 -23.31
CA ASN A 653 11.04 20.90 -23.35
C ASN A 653 9.55 20.65 -23.05
N ASP A 654 8.79 21.75 -22.92
CA ASP A 654 7.35 21.69 -22.66
C ASP A 654 6.54 20.92 -23.73
N ASP A 655 7.06 20.84 -24.95
CA ASP A 655 6.44 20.09 -26.05
C ASP A 655 6.84 18.60 -26.06
N GLY A 656 7.71 18.15 -25.16
CA GLY A 656 8.19 16.77 -25.06
C GLY A 656 9.13 16.36 -26.19
N THR A 657 9.73 17.31 -26.88
CA THR A 657 10.61 17.08 -28.03
C THR A 657 12.07 17.51 -27.73
N ASP A 658 13.02 17.11 -28.58
CA ASP A 658 14.42 17.53 -28.60
C ASP A 658 15.10 17.56 -27.20
N PRO A 659 15.20 16.42 -26.47
CA PRO A 659 15.71 16.40 -25.11
C PRO A 659 17.18 16.77 -25.00
N ILE A 660 17.52 17.54 -23.96
CA ILE A 660 18.90 17.69 -23.51
C ILE A 660 19.34 16.37 -22.89
N ARG A 661 20.46 15.82 -23.30
CA ARG A 661 21.06 14.59 -22.76
C ARG A 661 22.17 14.94 -21.79
N VAL A 662 22.06 14.49 -20.56
CA VAL A 662 23.05 14.70 -19.52
C VAL A 662 23.56 13.35 -19.04
N ASN A 663 24.83 13.03 -19.31
CA ASN A 663 25.44 11.82 -18.73
C ASN A 663 25.79 12.10 -17.27
N CYS A 664 25.11 11.40 -16.36
CA CYS A 664 25.27 11.53 -14.91
C CYS A 664 26.23 10.50 -14.32
N GLY A 665 26.72 9.53 -15.11
CA GLY A 665 27.55 8.42 -14.65
C GLY A 665 26.84 7.52 -13.64
N ASP A 666 27.55 7.01 -12.64
CA ASP A 666 26.99 6.16 -11.58
C ASP A 666 26.21 7.02 -10.58
N THR A 667 24.88 6.87 -10.55
CA THR A 667 23.99 7.71 -9.73
C THR A 667 23.24 6.91 -8.66
N PRO A 668 22.79 7.56 -7.57
CA PRO A 668 21.88 6.92 -6.63
C PRO A 668 20.51 6.66 -7.26
N ILE A 669 19.89 5.54 -6.93
CA ILE A 669 18.48 5.27 -7.27
C ILE A 669 17.59 6.18 -6.41
N ALA A 670 16.62 6.84 -7.04
CA ALA A 670 15.67 7.71 -6.35
C ALA A 670 14.97 7.02 -5.17
N PHE A 671 14.63 7.79 -4.13
CA PHE A 671 13.94 7.35 -2.91
C PHE A 671 14.61 6.17 -2.19
N SER A 672 15.93 6.07 -2.25
CA SER A 672 16.70 4.98 -1.66
C SER A 672 17.74 5.55 -0.68
N PRO A 673 17.41 5.69 0.63
CA PRO A 673 18.33 6.21 1.62
C PRO A 673 19.51 5.26 1.85
N GLY A 674 20.68 5.83 2.09
CA GLY A 674 21.90 5.04 2.40
C GLY A 674 21.94 4.51 3.83
N PHE A 675 21.14 5.09 4.75
CA PHE A 675 21.08 4.69 6.15
C PHE A 675 19.68 4.84 6.72
N THR A 676 19.22 3.81 7.47
CA THR A 676 18.01 3.85 8.30
C THR A 676 18.29 3.22 9.66
N LEU A 677 17.63 3.72 10.70
CA LEU A 677 17.71 3.19 12.05
C LEU A 677 16.34 3.22 12.70
N ASN A 678 15.93 2.11 13.29
CA ASN A 678 14.73 2.02 14.11
C ASN A 678 15.11 1.51 15.50
N ASN A 679 14.52 2.09 16.54
CA ASN A 679 14.75 1.76 17.92
C ASN A 679 13.44 1.74 18.70
N ALA A 680 13.26 0.76 19.60
CA ALA A 680 12.10 0.69 20.48
C ALA A 680 12.50 0.26 21.87
N PHE A 681 12.11 1.05 22.87
CA PHE A 681 12.16 0.70 24.28
C PHE A 681 10.77 0.33 24.75
N ASN A 682 10.57 -0.89 25.24
CA ASN A 682 9.28 -1.41 25.69
C ASN A 682 9.34 -1.73 27.18
N PHE A 683 8.38 -1.22 27.93
CA PHE A 683 8.21 -1.44 29.35
C PHE A 683 6.87 -2.10 29.63
N ARG A 684 6.83 -3.05 30.55
CA ARG A 684 5.61 -3.77 30.99
C ARG A 684 5.65 -3.95 32.50
N TRP A 685 4.64 -3.45 33.19
CA TRP A 685 4.56 -3.61 34.64
C TRP A 685 3.09 -3.61 35.12
N ARG A 686 2.64 -4.71 35.71
CA ARG A 686 1.32 -4.85 36.34
C ARG A 686 0.13 -4.32 35.51
N GLY A 687 0.10 -4.55 34.21
CA GLY A 687 -0.95 -4.06 33.31
C GLY A 687 -0.60 -2.75 32.59
N LEU A 688 0.39 -1.97 33.08
CA LEU A 688 0.98 -0.86 32.35
C LEU A 688 1.88 -1.41 31.25
N ASP A 689 1.73 -0.89 30.05
CA ASP A 689 2.72 -1.00 29.00
C ASP A 689 3.07 0.38 28.44
N ALA A 690 4.33 0.57 28.14
CA ALA A 690 4.84 1.78 27.51
C ALA A 690 5.83 1.40 26.42
N SER A 691 5.78 2.10 25.29
CA SER A 691 6.70 1.93 24.17
C SER A 691 7.16 3.29 23.67
N LEU A 692 8.48 3.47 23.57
CA LEU A 692 9.09 4.61 22.90
C LEU A 692 9.79 4.10 21.63
N GLU A 693 9.21 4.40 20.49
CA GLU A 693 9.73 4.03 19.16
C GLU A 693 10.38 5.24 18.51
N SER A 694 11.57 5.06 17.94
CA SER A 694 12.31 6.14 17.28
C SER A 694 12.79 5.68 15.91
N HIS A 695 12.68 6.56 14.93
CA HIS A 695 12.99 6.28 13.53
C HIS A 695 13.91 7.35 12.97
N TYR A 696 15.01 6.94 12.36
CA TYR A 696 15.90 7.80 11.60
C TYR A 696 15.98 7.32 10.16
N VAL A 697 15.83 8.24 9.22
CA VAL A 697 15.98 8.00 7.77
C VAL A 697 16.96 9.02 7.21
N GLY A 698 17.99 8.53 6.52
CA GLY A 698 18.99 9.36 5.85
C GLY A 698 18.42 10.12 4.64
N LYS A 699 19.21 11.05 4.12
CA LYS A 699 18.89 11.83 2.90
C LYS A 699 18.55 10.90 1.73
N GLN A 700 17.57 11.30 0.92
CA GLN A 700 17.16 10.62 -0.31
C GLN A 700 17.13 11.59 -1.47
N TYR A 701 17.62 11.19 -2.63
CA TYR A 701 17.38 11.91 -3.88
C TYR A 701 15.97 11.55 -4.39
N MET A 702 15.23 12.52 -4.91
CA MET A 702 13.91 12.28 -5.51
C MET A 702 13.99 11.93 -7.00
N THR A 703 15.12 12.28 -7.67
CA THR A 703 15.43 11.90 -9.04
C THR A 703 16.68 11.03 -9.12
N ASN A 704 16.90 10.40 -10.26
CA ASN A 704 18.09 9.57 -10.49
C ASN A 704 19.33 10.37 -10.95
N SER A 705 19.19 11.67 -11.16
CA SER A 705 20.26 12.54 -11.69
C SER A 705 21.21 13.08 -10.62
N ARG A 706 21.01 12.73 -9.35
CA ARG A 706 21.84 13.19 -8.22
C ARG A 706 21.86 14.71 -8.04
N VAL A 707 20.73 15.38 -8.27
CA VAL A 707 20.56 16.81 -8.07
C VAL A 707 20.33 17.09 -6.58
N GLU A 708 21.22 17.89 -5.96
CA GLU A 708 21.17 18.14 -4.51
C GLU A 708 19.92 18.94 -4.06
N GLU A 709 19.39 19.80 -4.91
CA GLU A 709 18.18 20.59 -4.65
C GLU A 709 16.92 19.71 -4.62
N LEU A 710 16.93 18.60 -5.35
CA LEU A 710 15.81 17.67 -5.49
C LEU A 710 15.96 16.50 -4.51
N THR A 711 16.01 16.83 -3.20
CA THR A 711 16.22 15.83 -2.15
C THR A 711 15.19 15.96 -1.03
N LEU A 712 14.85 14.80 -0.45
CA LEU A 712 14.28 14.70 0.89
C LEU A 712 15.43 14.74 1.90
N LYS A 713 15.38 15.68 2.85
CA LYS A 713 16.37 15.78 3.93
C LYS A 713 16.27 14.57 4.85
N HIS A 714 17.35 14.25 5.56
CA HIS A 714 17.29 13.27 6.63
C HIS A 714 16.31 13.72 7.72
N TYR A 715 15.68 12.77 8.39
CA TYR A 715 14.77 13.06 9.47
C TYR A 715 14.86 12.05 10.61
N PHE A 716 14.43 12.50 11.79
CA PHE A 716 14.31 11.70 12.99
C PHE A 716 13.01 12.08 13.69
N PHE A 717 12.22 11.08 14.07
CA PHE A 717 11.05 11.27 14.90
C PHE A 717 10.89 10.12 15.90
N SER A 718 10.12 10.37 16.96
CA SER A 718 9.83 9.36 17.98
C SER A 718 8.37 9.39 18.36
N ASP A 719 7.80 8.21 18.58
CA ASP A 719 6.45 7.98 19.00
C ASP A 719 6.42 7.35 20.39
N LEU A 720 5.64 7.89 21.31
CA LEU A 720 5.40 7.34 22.64
C LEU A 720 4.00 6.75 22.73
N ARG A 721 3.88 5.50 23.15
CA ARG A 721 2.60 4.86 23.47
C ARG A 721 2.57 4.42 24.91
N LEU A 722 1.48 4.70 25.59
CA LEU A 722 1.19 4.29 26.95
C LEU A 722 -0.13 3.55 26.96
N GLY A 723 -0.20 2.43 27.64
CA GLY A 723 -1.42 1.64 27.78
C GLY A 723 -1.58 1.08 29.18
N TRP A 724 -2.81 0.97 29.64
CA TRP A 724 -3.13 0.27 30.88
C TRP A 724 -4.24 -0.74 30.62
N THR A 725 -3.98 -1.99 30.99
CA THR A 725 -4.91 -3.11 30.83
C THR A 725 -5.45 -3.55 32.17
N PHE A 726 -6.76 -3.45 32.36
CA PHE A 726 -7.51 -3.98 33.48
C PHE A 726 -8.10 -5.33 33.06
N ARG A 727 -7.92 -6.37 33.87
CA ARG A 727 -8.48 -7.69 33.64
C ARG A 727 -9.54 -8.00 34.69
N ASN A 728 -10.61 -8.69 34.26
CA ASN A 728 -11.72 -9.09 35.12
C ASN A 728 -12.32 -7.90 35.90
N LEU A 729 -12.41 -6.72 35.24
CA LEU A 729 -13.02 -5.55 35.85
C LEU A 729 -14.53 -5.56 35.61
N LEU A 730 -15.31 -5.58 36.70
CA LEU A 730 -16.78 -5.71 36.65
C LEU A 730 -17.18 -7.03 35.94
N ARG A 731 -17.77 -6.95 34.73
CA ARG A 731 -18.14 -8.12 33.90
C ARG A 731 -17.33 -8.20 32.62
N LEU A 732 -16.29 -7.37 32.50
CA LEU A 732 -15.43 -7.32 31.33
C LEU A 732 -14.26 -8.30 31.51
N LYS A 733 -13.97 -9.09 30.51
CA LYS A 733 -12.74 -9.90 30.47
C LYS A 733 -11.51 -9.01 30.45
N GLU A 734 -11.57 -7.93 29.65
CA GLU A 734 -10.47 -6.99 29.51
C GLU A 734 -10.99 -5.59 29.17
N LEU A 735 -10.42 -4.57 29.83
CA LEU A 735 -10.52 -3.16 29.47
C LEU A 735 -9.12 -2.60 29.31
N ARG A 736 -8.78 -2.14 28.13
CA ARG A 736 -7.53 -1.44 27.88
C ARG A 736 -7.83 0.02 27.53
N VAL A 737 -7.09 0.92 28.17
CA VAL A 737 -7.04 2.35 27.83
C VAL A 737 -5.64 2.69 27.34
N GLY A 738 -5.53 3.54 26.34
CA GLY A 738 -4.25 3.91 25.75
C GLY A 738 -4.16 5.37 25.36
N VAL A 739 -2.94 5.89 25.35
CA VAL A 739 -2.60 7.20 24.80
C VAL A 739 -1.34 7.03 23.96
N ALA A 740 -1.38 7.56 22.73
CA ALA A 740 -0.23 7.66 21.85
C ALA A 740 0.08 9.13 21.59
N VAL A 741 1.36 9.49 21.68
CA VAL A 741 1.88 10.80 21.29
C VAL A 741 2.85 10.55 20.15
N TYR A 742 2.41 10.86 18.95
CA TYR A 742 3.20 10.72 17.75
C TYR A 742 4.12 11.91 17.56
N ASN A 743 5.34 11.67 17.06
CA ASN A 743 6.34 12.70 16.83
C ASN A 743 6.58 13.60 18.06
N ILE A 744 6.86 12.99 19.22
CA ILE A 744 6.89 13.68 20.52
C ILE A 744 7.87 14.85 20.58
N PHE A 745 8.93 14.83 19.76
CA PHE A 745 9.92 15.91 19.67
C PHE A 745 9.57 16.99 18.65
N ASN A 746 8.36 16.93 18.09
CA ASN A 746 7.84 17.92 17.16
C ASN A 746 8.73 18.17 15.93
N ALA A 747 9.35 17.11 15.41
CA ALA A 747 10.20 17.19 14.24
C ALA A 747 9.40 17.62 12.99
N LYS A 748 9.93 18.54 12.22
CA LYS A 748 9.37 18.97 10.94
C LYS A 748 10.11 18.24 9.82
N TYR A 749 9.42 17.33 9.11
CA TYR A 749 10.03 16.51 8.08
C TYR A 749 9.04 16.20 6.95
N GLU A 750 9.61 15.77 5.83
CA GLU A 750 8.91 15.27 4.65
C GLU A 750 9.41 13.85 4.37
N ASN A 751 8.48 12.89 4.19
CA ASN A 751 8.84 11.49 3.97
C ASN A 751 8.57 10.98 2.55
N ASN A 752 7.94 11.80 1.70
CA ASN A 752 7.70 11.56 0.29
C ASN A 752 7.75 12.87 -0.48
N GLY A 753 7.73 12.80 -1.80
CA GLY A 753 7.71 13.95 -2.68
C GLY A 753 7.73 13.54 -4.14
N TYR A 754 7.73 14.52 -5.03
CA TYR A 754 8.02 14.35 -6.44
C TYR A 754 9.03 15.41 -6.89
N ALA A 755 9.72 15.16 -7.98
CA ALA A 755 10.64 16.11 -8.57
C ALA A 755 10.88 15.78 -10.03
N GLY A 756 11.18 16.81 -10.81
CA GLY A 756 11.53 16.69 -12.22
C GLY A 756 12.33 17.86 -12.72
N SER A 757 12.75 17.77 -13.98
CA SER A 757 13.48 18.79 -14.71
C SER A 757 12.85 19.00 -16.08
N GLY A 758 12.74 20.24 -16.53
CA GLY A 758 12.37 20.61 -17.87
C GLY A 758 13.26 21.72 -18.40
N TYR A 759 13.11 22.08 -19.65
CA TYR A 759 13.76 23.29 -20.19
C TYR A 759 12.83 24.05 -21.11
N TYR A 760 13.05 25.37 -21.21
CA TYR A 760 12.45 26.21 -22.21
C TYR A 760 13.55 26.90 -23.00
N THR A 761 13.22 27.38 -24.20
CA THR A 761 14.14 28.18 -25.02
C THR A 761 13.81 29.67 -24.78
N ASP A 762 14.78 30.43 -24.32
CA ASP A 762 14.62 31.85 -24.06
C ASP A 762 14.59 32.68 -25.37
N SER A 763 14.44 34.02 -25.22
CA SER A 763 14.41 34.97 -26.37
C SER A 763 15.69 34.98 -27.21
N ASP A 764 16.81 34.57 -26.62
CA ASP A 764 18.13 34.54 -27.28
C ASP A 764 18.44 33.16 -27.91
N GLY A 765 17.45 32.24 -27.86
CA GLY A 765 17.57 30.86 -28.39
C GLY A 765 18.34 29.91 -27.48
N GLN A 766 18.62 30.30 -26.23
CA GLN A 766 19.34 29.44 -25.29
C GLN A 766 18.36 28.50 -24.54
N LYS A 767 18.77 27.25 -24.34
CA LYS A 767 18.00 26.27 -23.54
C LYS A 767 18.25 26.53 -22.06
N VAL A 768 17.21 26.96 -21.34
CA VAL A 768 17.23 27.22 -19.89
C VAL A 768 16.57 26.09 -19.16
N VAL A 769 17.35 25.33 -18.37
CA VAL A 769 16.83 24.21 -17.56
C VAL A 769 16.19 24.76 -16.28
N TYR A 770 14.96 24.33 -16.01
CA TYR A 770 14.28 24.57 -14.75
C TYR A 770 14.05 23.26 -13.99
N ARG A 771 13.87 23.34 -12.67
CA ARG A 771 13.59 22.21 -11.80
C ARG A 771 12.37 22.49 -10.95
N TYR A 772 11.61 21.44 -10.67
CA TYR A 772 10.44 21.54 -9.82
C TYR A 772 10.40 20.38 -8.84
N SER A 773 9.75 20.61 -7.68
CA SER A 773 9.58 19.59 -6.66
C SER A 773 8.42 19.92 -5.73
N GLY A 774 7.76 18.88 -5.24
CA GLY A 774 6.76 18.94 -4.19
C GLY A 774 7.10 17.98 -3.06
N TYR A 775 6.67 18.29 -1.84
CA TYR A 775 7.08 17.60 -0.62
C TYR A 775 5.87 17.24 0.25
N ALA A 776 5.75 15.97 0.64
CA ALA A 776 4.71 15.48 1.53
C ALA A 776 5.08 15.77 3.00
N ALA A 777 4.62 16.91 3.50
CA ALA A 777 4.90 17.32 4.87
C ALA A 777 4.17 16.45 5.89
N GLN A 778 4.91 16.00 6.92
CA GLN A 778 4.36 15.15 7.97
C GLN A 778 3.92 15.94 9.19
N ALA A 779 2.94 15.40 9.92
CA ALA A 779 2.34 16.03 11.08
C ALA A 779 3.37 16.29 12.20
N PRO A 780 3.29 17.46 12.86
CA PRO A 780 4.03 17.72 14.10
C PRO A 780 3.52 16.82 15.24
N ALA A 781 3.95 17.08 16.46
CA ALA A 781 3.48 16.33 17.62
C ALA A 781 1.95 16.34 17.70
N HIS A 782 1.35 15.14 17.80
CA HIS A 782 -0.09 14.97 17.90
C HIS A 782 -0.46 13.78 18.77
N VAL A 783 -1.67 13.79 19.33
CA VAL A 783 -2.10 12.86 20.38
C VAL A 783 -3.31 12.06 19.91
N MET A 784 -3.34 10.77 20.26
CA MET A 784 -4.47 9.86 20.13
C MET A 784 -4.76 9.22 21.48
N ALA A 785 -6.04 9.08 21.83
CA ALA A 785 -6.51 8.27 22.93
C ALA A 785 -7.28 7.06 22.40
N SER A 786 -7.19 5.92 23.08
CA SER A 786 -7.85 4.69 22.67
C SER A 786 -8.46 3.92 23.83
N VAL A 787 -9.52 3.18 23.56
CA VAL A 787 -10.14 2.23 24.47
C VAL A 787 -10.43 0.93 23.74
N ASN A 788 -10.18 -0.19 24.40
CA ASN A 788 -10.58 -1.51 23.92
C ASN A 788 -11.29 -2.24 25.06
N ILE A 789 -12.45 -2.81 24.76
CA ILE A 789 -13.34 -3.49 25.72
C ILE A 789 -13.64 -4.88 25.18
N ARG A 790 -13.32 -5.92 25.96
CA ARG A 790 -13.61 -7.31 25.61
C ARG A 790 -14.52 -7.95 26.67
N PHE A 791 -15.58 -8.60 26.18
CA PHE A 791 -16.60 -9.29 26.98
C PHE A 791 -16.39 -10.79 27.02
#